data_bbda66c21eb7187fec573aef9d62fa5c
#
_entry.id   bbda66c21eb7187fec573aef9d62fa5c
#
_cell.length_a   1.000
_cell.length_b   1.000
_cell.length_c   1.000
_cell.angle_alpha   90.00
_cell.angle_beta   90.00
_cell.angle_gamma   90.00
#
_symmetry.space_group_name_H-M   'P 1'
#
loop_
_entity.id
_entity.type
_entity.pdbx_description
1 polymer ?
#
loop_
_entity_poly.entity_id
_entity_poly.type
_entity_poly.pdbx_seq_one_letter_code
_entity_poly.pdbx_strand_id
1 'polypeptide(L)'
;MFHRIAGLALLTVCIGVAAEDAPAWLKSAAEATPPAYGPKVSTVELLNEEHTVVADSGKLTTTTRTAIRILASQRVDVAYYEQYDTRSGKVRDFAAWMIAPSGHVKKYGKDEILDLACAENDIYNECRRRFVSGKRDAEAGAVFGYEATVEHQSFSQQLRFHFQDSAPVLMARFQLTIPAGWELKTAAFNGAPAQPVVSGNSYTWQMEKLAWREPEPSSPSVLTIVPWVGVNLIGGAGKHAVLTWPEAAKLLAELNSDEANSGATVSEKAIALTQGAVTELDKIRAIGRFTQQVNYVSIQTNLAKGGGIRPHPAPQVLQKLYGDCKDKANLTRAMLKAVGIESYPVAIYSGDRTRISRDWPSLGPFNHAITAIRVKGDTKAPAILEHPALGKLLFFDPTDPYVPVGLLPDHEQGSLALVGAPDGDLVKVPVAPPEASTHEREVEAILGADGSLTASFVEKWNEGSFAEAISQYRGRSKDDYLKMIERRVGRSVPGAITTDIQPADDSGRFVLKAKLTSTRFAQIPNTRMIVFRAAVLRHSDSMRLTAVARTQPVVMDADAIHEKVRIAVPAEYKIDELPDPIHVVSPFGKCDLKWTQEPGFVIFERSVELPAQSVPADQYTSLRKFLDTVYGGAEQPAVLIRVK
;
A
#
# COMPACT_ATOMS: atom_id res chain seq x y z
N MET A 1 -92.21 -11.87 -5.82
CA MET A 1 -91.39 -10.65 -5.68
C MET A 1 -89.93 -11.07 -5.73
N PHE A 2 -89.27 -10.94 -6.87
CA PHE A 2 -87.98 -11.48 -7.18
C PHE A 2 -86.87 -10.46 -6.84
N HIS A 3 -85.92 -10.80 -6.00
CA HIS A 3 -84.70 -10.03 -5.77
C HIS A 3 -83.58 -10.64 -6.62
N ARG A 4 -83.07 -9.83 -7.56
CA ARG A 4 -81.85 -10.12 -8.35
C ARG A 4 -80.61 -9.73 -7.51
N ILE A 5 -79.73 -10.65 -7.23
CA ILE A 5 -78.41 -10.40 -6.70
C ILE A 5 -77.47 -10.25 -7.90
N ALA A 6 -76.89 -9.05 -8.06
CA ALA A 6 -75.85 -8.78 -9.05
C ALA A 6 -74.45 -9.15 -8.44
N GLY A 7 -73.80 -10.17 -9.00
CA GLY A 7 -72.45 -10.57 -8.64
C GLY A 7 -71.43 -9.61 -9.31
N LEU A 8 -70.65 -8.93 -8.49
CA LEU A 8 -69.53 -8.09 -8.94
C LEU A 8 -68.30 -8.98 -9.06
N ALA A 9 -67.88 -9.30 -10.29
CA ALA A 9 -66.62 -9.98 -10.55
C ALA A 9 -65.45 -8.99 -10.41
N LEU A 10 -64.62 -9.17 -9.35
CA LEU A 10 -63.35 -8.45 -9.22
C LEU A 10 -62.35 -9.08 -10.19
N LEU A 11 -62.02 -8.36 -11.28
CA LEU A 11 -60.85 -8.69 -12.10
C LEU A 11 -59.60 -8.24 -11.35
N THR A 12 -58.86 -9.20 -10.79
CA THR A 12 -57.51 -8.96 -10.27
C THR A 12 -56.56 -8.86 -11.47
N VAL A 13 -56.22 -7.64 -11.87
CA VAL A 13 -55.15 -7.40 -12.83
C VAL A 13 -53.83 -7.65 -12.09
N CYS A 14 -53.24 -8.84 -12.25
CA CYS A 14 -51.85 -9.04 -11.93
C CYS A 14 -51.03 -8.19 -12.89
N ILE A 15 -50.58 -7.02 -12.43
CA ILE A 15 -49.51 -6.28 -13.09
C ILE A 15 -48.25 -7.12 -12.85
N GLY A 16 -47.94 -7.99 -13.81
CA GLY A 16 -46.65 -8.61 -13.88
C GLY A 16 -45.61 -7.51 -14.03
N VAL A 17 -44.88 -7.21 -12.96
CA VAL A 17 -43.63 -6.48 -13.06
C VAL A 17 -42.75 -7.35 -13.98
N ALA A 18 -42.59 -6.93 -15.23
CA ALA A 18 -41.61 -7.56 -16.13
C ALA A 18 -40.27 -7.48 -15.41
N ALA A 19 -39.75 -8.62 -14.98
CA ALA A 19 -38.37 -8.73 -14.51
C ALA A 19 -37.51 -8.20 -15.67
N GLU A 20 -36.82 -7.07 -15.47
CA GLU A 20 -35.90 -6.54 -16.48
C GLU A 20 -34.82 -7.60 -16.70
N ASP A 21 -34.86 -8.21 -17.86
CA ASP A 21 -34.04 -9.35 -18.22
C ASP A 21 -32.55 -8.95 -18.32
N ALA A 22 -31.62 -9.90 -18.05
CA ALA A 22 -30.20 -9.65 -18.25
C ALA A 22 -29.91 -9.39 -19.74
N PRO A 23 -28.98 -8.49 -20.08
CA PRO A 23 -28.63 -8.21 -21.47
C PRO A 23 -28.05 -9.43 -22.17
N ALA A 24 -28.19 -9.49 -23.52
CA ALA A 24 -27.75 -10.63 -24.32
C ALA A 24 -26.27 -10.99 -24.13
N TRP A 25 -25.40 -9.99 -23.98
CA TRP A 25 -23.97 -10.21 -23.74
C TRP A 25 -23.72 -10.95 -22.41
N LEU A 26 -24.48 -10.63 -21.36
CA LEU A 26 -24.30 -11.28 -20.04
C LEU A 26 -24.86 -12.70 -20.05
N LYS A 27 -26.00 -12.92 -20.71
CA LYS A 27 -26.56 -14.28 -20.90
C LYS A 27 -25.58 -15.16 -21.66
N SER A 28 -25.04 -14.67 -22.78
CA SER A 28 -24.02 -15.39 -23.56
C SER A 28 -22.76 -15.69 -22.74
N ALA A 29 -22.26 -14.73 -21.95
CA ALA A 29 -21.14 -14.98 -21.06
C ALA A 29 -21.48 -16.04 -19.98
N ALA A 30 -22.70 -16.01 -19.44
CA ALA A 30 -23.15 -16.97 -18.44
C ALA A 30 -23.30 -18.41 -18.95
N GLU A 31 -23.41 -18.64 -20.25
CA GLU A 31 -23.42 -19.97 -20.87
C GLU A 31 -22.02 -20.60 -20.92
N ALA A 32 -20.96 -19.79 -20.82
CA ALA A 32 -19.58 -20.29 -20.88
C ALA A 32 -19.30 -21.24 -19.71
N THR A 33 -18.70 -22.39 -20.01
CA THR A 33 -18.28 -23.39 -19.01
C THR A 33 -16.78 -23.24 -18.75
N PRO A 34 -16.38 -22.66 -17.59
CA PRO A 34 -14.97 -22.56 -17.23
C PRO A 34 -14.39 -23.95 -16.92
N PRO A 35 -13.07 -24.15 -17.05
CA PRO A 35 -12.41 -25.34 -16.56
C PRO A 35 -12.60 -25.47 -15.03
N ALA A 36 -12.37 -26.69 -14.51
CA ALA A 36 -12.35 -26.88 -13.07
C ALA A 36 -11.13 -26.21 -12.44
N TYR A 37 -11.35 -25.46 -11.36
CA TYR A 37 -10.31 -24.80 -10.58
C TYR A 37 -10.17 -25.43 -9.20
N GLY A 38 -9.00 -25.27 -8.59
CA GLY A 38 -8.76 -25.70 -7.21
C GLY A 38 -9.60 -24.91 -6.18
N PRO A 39 -9.71 -25.42 -4.94
CA PRO A 39 -10.61 -24.86 -3.92
C PRO A 39 -10.24 -23.44 -3.45
N LYS A 40 -9.06 -22.94 -3.76
CA LYS A 40 -8.64 -21.57 -3.46
C LYS A 40 -9.22 -20.53 -4.43
N VAL A 41 -9.72 -20.95 -5.60
CA VAL A 41 -10.29 -20.05 -6.62
C VAL A 41 -11.77 -19.84 -6.31
N SER A 42 -12.11 -18.66 -5.83
CA SER A 42 -13.47 -18.34 -5.44
C SER A 42 -14.35 -17.81 -6.57
N THR A 43 -13.74 -17.23 -7.60
CA THR A 43 -14.43 -16.65 -8.76
C THR A 43 -13.64 -16.86 -10.03
N VAL A 44 -14.33 -16.77 -11.19
CA VAL A 44 -13.73 -16.69 -12.53
C VAL A 44 -14.41 -15.57 -13.31
N GLU A 45 -13.62 -14.72 -13.93
CA GLU A 45 -14.13 -13.74 -14.90
C GLU A 45 -14.42 -14.46 -16.22
N LEU A 46 -15.68 -14.52 -16.61
CA LEU A 46 -16.12 -15.08 -17.88
C LEU A 46 -15.85 -14.10 -19.02
N LEU A 47 -16.01 -12.81 -18.73
CA LEU A 47 -15.75 -11.68 -19.64
C LEU A 47 -15.20 -10.50 -18.85
N ASN A 48 -14.12 -9.89 -19.38
CA ASN A 48 -13.60 -8.59 -18.99
C ASN A 48 -13.42 -7.77 -20.28
N GLU A 49 -14.35 -6.86 -20.56
CA GLU A 49 -14.36 -6.10 -21.82
C GLU A 49 -14.42 -4.61 -21.54
N GLU A 50 -13.55 -3.85 -22.23
CA GLU A 50 -13.57 -2.41 -22.28
C GLU A 50 -13.55 -1.93 -23.74
N HIS A 51 -14.48 -1.04 -24.08
CA HIS A 51 -14.51 -0.33 -25.34
C HIS A 51 -14.43 1.18 -25.10
N THR A 52 -13.32 1.79 -25.50
CA THR A 52 -13.12 3.23 -25.43
C THR A 52 -13.22 3.87 -26.80
N VAL A 53 -14.05 4.89 -26.93
CA VAL A 53 -14.19 5.72 -28.13
C VAL A 53 -13.63 7.11 -27.80
N VAL A 54 -12.69 7.58 -28.63
CA VAL A 54 -12.09 8.90 -28.55
C VAL A 54 -12.80 9.83 -29.53
N ALA A 55 -13.32 10.95 -29.04
CA ALA A 55 -13.89 12.02 -29.89
C ALA A 55 -12.77 12.94 -30.42
N ASP A 56 -13.04 13.70 -31.48
CA ASP A 56 -12.11 14.71 -32.04
C ASP A 56 -11.64 15.76 -30.99
N SER A 57 -12.47 16.03 -30.00
CA SER A 57 -12.14 16.90 -28.87
C SER A 57 -11.17 16.27 -27.85
N GLY A 58 -10.81 15.00 -28.01
CA GLY A 58 -10.06 14.21 -27.03
C GLY A 58 -10.89 13.72 -25.85
N LYS A 59 -12.23 13.89 -25.88
CA LYS A 59 -13.13 13.33 -24.88
C LYS A 59 -13.25 11.82 -25.10
N LEU A 60 -13.21 11.07 -23.99
CA LEU A 60 -13.32 9.62 -23.98
C LEU A 60 -14.73 9.19 -23.58
N THR A 61 -15.24 8.17 -24.25
CA THR A 61 -16.43 7.42 -23.85
C THR A 61 -16.03 5.97 -23.70
N THR A 62 -16.01 5.48 -22.48
CA THR A 62 -15.59 4.10 -22.16
C THR A 62 -16.80 3.30 -21.70
N THR A 63 -17.05 2.18 -22.36
CA THR A 63 -18.04 1.17 -21.96
C THR A 63 -17.31 -0.05 -21.44
N THR A 64 -17.58 -0.41 -20.19
CA THR A 64 -17.01 -1.58 -19.50
C THR A 64 -18.10 -2.63 -19.32
N ARG A 65 -17.78 -3.90 -19.58
CA ARG A 65 -18.63 -5.07 -19.35
C ARG A 65 -17.83 -6.14 -18.65
N THR A 66 -18.33 -6.63 -17.53
CA THR A 66 -17.70 -7.76 -16.84
C THR A 66 -18.75 -8.76 -16.38
N ALA A 67 -18.45 -10.04 -16.56
CA ALA A 67 -19.24 -11.16 -16.07
C ALA A 67 -18.36 -12.04 -15.19
N ILE A 68 -18.78 -12.26 -13.94
CA ILE A 68 -18.02 -13.02 -12.93
C ILE A 68 -18.87 -14.19 -12.46
N ARG A 69 -18.38 -15.43 -12.63
CA ARG A 69 -19.00 -16.61 -12.03
C ARG A 69 -18.41 -16.89 -10.66
N ILE A 70 -19.29 -17.11 -9.69
CA ILE A 70 -18.95 -17.46 -8.31
C ILE A 70 -18.77 -18.99 -8.25
N LEU A 71 -17.63 -19.43 -7.73
CA LEU A 71 -17.26 -20.85 -7.62
C LEU A 71 -17.33 -21.34 -6.17
N ALA A 72 -17.05 -20.48 -5.21
CA ALA A 72 -17.00 -20.82 -3.79
C ALA A 72 -18.41 -20.92 -3.19
N SER A 73 -18.60 -21.90 -2.28
CA SER A 73 -19.83 -22.05 -1.47
C SER A 73 -19.92 -21.05 -0.31
N GLN A 74 -18.81 -20.40 0.04
CA GLN A 74 -18.75 -19.36 1.07
C GLN A 74 -19.03 -17.99 0.47
N ARG A 75 -19.46 -17.02 1.30
CA ARG A 75 -19.70 -15.64 0.84
C ARG A 75 -18.48 -15.05 0.14
N VAL A 76 -18.64 -14.73 -1.12
CA VAL A 76 -17.66 -14.04 -1.94
C VAL A 76 -18.08 -12.57 -2.07
N ASP A 77 -17.14 -11.67 -1.94
CA ASP A 77 -17.39 -10.26 -2.17
C ASP A 77 -17.24 -9.97 -3.66
N VAL A 78 -18.37 -9.94 -4.37
CA VAL A 78 -18.41 -9.48 -5.76
C VAL A 78 -18.98 -8.08 -5.76
N ALA A 79 -18.18 -7.12 -6.18
CA ALA A 79 -18.55 -5.72 -6.21
C ALA A 79 -17.86 -5.02 -7.39
N TYR A 80 -18.47 -3.95 -7.85
CA TYR A 80 -17.89 -3.13 -8.90
C TYR A 80 -18.12 -1.63 -8.67
N TYR A 81 -17.20 -0.82 -9.15
CA TYR A 81 -17.37 0.63 -9.18
C TYR A 81 -16.79 1.26 -10.43
N GLU A 82 -17.43 2.36 -10.87
CA GLU A 82 -16.89 3.27 -11.87
C GLU A 82 -16.55 4.60 -11.25
N GLN A 83 -15.29 5.03 -11.49
CA GLN A 83 -14.82 6.32 -11.05
C GLN A 83 -15.07 7.39 -12.11
N TYR A 84 -15.54 8.57 -11.69
CA TYR A 84 -15.78 9.69 -12.58
C TYR A 84 -15.51 11.02 -11.88
N ASP A 85 -15.26 12.06 -12.67
CA ASP A 85 -15.13 13.44 -12.22
C ASP A 85 -16.45 14.18 -12.51
N THR A 86 -17.03 14.81 -11.49
CA THR A 86 -18.33 15.50 -11.60
C THR A 86 -18.33 16.70 -12.52
N ARG A 87 -17.17 17.32 -12.82
CA ARG A 87 -17.05 18.48 -13.71
C ARG A 87 -16.68 18.14 -15.13
N SER A 88 -15.81 17.16 -15.31
CA SER A 88 -15.24 16.80 -16.62
C SER A 88 -15.75 15.48 -17.16
N GLY A 89 -16.52 14.75 -16.36
CA GLY A 89 -17.05 13.43 -16.71
C GLY A 89 -18.44 13.19 -16.14
N LYS A 90 -19.01 12.08 -16.54
CA LYS A 90 -20.25 11.54 -16.00
C LYS A 90 -20.39 10.06 -16.30
N VAL A 91 -21.06 9.36 -15.41
CA VAL A 91 -21.56 8.02 -15.68
C VAL A 91 -22.88 8.18 -16.45
N ARG A 92 -22.89 7.76 -17.73
CA ARG A 92 -24.07 7.78 -18.60
C ARG A 92 -25.03 6.70 -18.18
N ASP A 93 -24.51 5.48 -18.16
CA ASP A 93 -25.23 4.25 -17.84
C ASP A 93 -24.45 3.46 -16.79
N PHE A 94 -25.17 2.85 -15.87
CA PHE A 94 -24.60 1.94 -14.89
C PHE A 94 -25.70 0.94 -14.49
N ALA A 95 -25.49 -0.32 -14.83
CA ALA A 95 -26.42 -1.39 -14.51
C ALA A 95 -25.66 -2.65 -14.06
N ALA A 96 -26.23 -3.38 -13.12
CA ALA A 96 -25.69 -4.65 -12.65
C ALA A 96 -26.80 -5.68 -12.46
N TRP A 97 -26.42 -6.96 -12.58
CA TRP A 97 -27.31 -8.10 -12.51
C TRP A 97 -26.66 -9.24 -11.73
N MET A 98 -27.50 -10.08 -11.14
CA MET A 98 -27.14 -11.41 -10.66
C MET A 98 -28.01 -12.45 -11.35
N ILE A 99 -27.40 -13.40 -12.03
CA ILE A 99 -28.08 -14.58 -12.58
C ILE A 99 -27.82 -15.73 -11.60
N ALA A 100 -28.86 -16.17 -10.90
CA ALA A 100 -28.78 -17.31 -10.00
C ALA A 100 -28.61 -18.63 -10.77
N PRO A 101 -28.11 -19.72 -10.14
CA PRO A 101 -28.02 -21.04 -10.76
C PRO A 101 -29.37 -21.59 -11.25
N SER A 102 -30.47 -21.14 -10.66
CA SER A 102 -31.85 -21.44 -11.09
C SER A 102 -32.26 -20.77 -12.39
N GLY A 103 -31.44 -19.84 -12.92
CA GLY A 103 -31.79 -18.99 -14.04
C GLY A 103 -32.55 -17.71 -13.66
N HIS A 104 -32.91 -17.52 -12.39
CA HIS A 104 -33.55 -16.29 -11.95
C HIS A 104 -32.60 -15.11 -12.08
N VAL A 105 -33.08 -13.99 -12.64
CA VAL A 105 -32.32 -12.77 -12.85
C VAL A 105 -32.79 -11.70 -11.86
N LYS A 106 -31.87 -11.15 -11.09
CA LYS A 106 -32.04 -9.95 -10.28
C LYS A 106 -31.28 -8.80 -10.94
N LYS A 107 -31.95 -7.70 -11.27
CA LYS A 107 -31.31 -6.42 -11.62
C LYS A 107 -31.21 -5.56 -10.38
N TYR A 108 -30.04 -4.97 -10.11
CA TYR A 108 -29.84 -4.08 -8.98
C TYR A 108 -30.48 -2.73 -9.24
N GLY A 109 -31.32 -2.29 -8.28
CA GLY A 109 -32.06 -1.04 -8.36
C GLY A 109 -31.23 0.18 -7.93
N LYS A 110 -31.83 1.37 -8.08
CA LYS A 110 -31.18 2.65 -7.71
C LYS A 110 -30.75 2.71 -6.25
N ASP A 111 -31.48 2.07 -5.35
CA ASP A 111 -31.19 2.07 -3.90
C ASP A 111 -30.01 1.16 -3.53
N GLU A 112 -29.63 0.27 -4.43
CA GLU A 112 -28.48 -0.65 -4.27
C GLU A 112 -27.21 -0.13 -4.96
N ILE A 113 -27.34 0.92 -5.79
CA ILE A 113 -26.23 1.59 -6.47
C ILE A 113 -25.87 2.85 -5.68
N LEU A 114 -24.72 2.84 -5.06
CA LEU A 114 -24.24 3.94 -4.23
C LEU A 114 -23.39 4.91 -5.05
N ASP A 115 -23.41 6.19 -4.69
CA ASP A 115 -22.52 7.21 -5.23
C ASP A 115 -21.65 7.73 -4.08
N LEU A 116 -20.35 7.37 -4.09
CA LEU A 116 -19.42 7.57 -3.00
C LEU A 116 -18.30 8.54 -3.42
N ALA A 117 -17.70 9.26 -2.46
CA ALA A 117 -16.46 9.99 -2.70
C ALA A 117 -15.29 9.00 -2.94
N CYS A 118 -14.27 9.42 -3.70
CA CYS A 118 -13.09 8.59 -3.96
C CYS A 118 -12.21 8.42 -2.73
N ALA A 119 -12.21 9.37 -1.79
CA ALA A 119 -11.46 9.32 -0.54
C ALA A 119 -12.40 9.56 0.65
N GLU A 120 -12.12 8.90 1.77
CA GLU A 120 -13.02 8.88 2.93
C GLU A 120 -12.97 10.16 3.78
N ASN A 121 -11.87 10.92 3.71
CA ASN A 121 -11.63 12.13 4.51
C ASN A 121 -11.77 13.44 3.74
N ASP A 122 -12.53 13.42 2.64
CA ASP A 122 -12.70 14.58 1.78
C ASP A 122 -13.70 15.59 2.35
N ILE A 123 -13.30 16.84 2.42
CA ILE A 123 -14.22 17.95 2.66
C ILE A 123 -15.07 18.22 1.40
N TYR A 124 -14.42 18.21 0.22
CA TYR A 124 -15.04 18.31 -1.09
C TYR A 124 -14.18 17.62 -2.12
N ASN A 125 -14.78 16.73 -2.89
CA ASN A 125 -14.08 15.97 -3.92
C ASN A 125 -14.92 15.90 -5.19
N GLU A 126 -14.32 16.27 -6.32
CA GLU A 126 -14.93 16.11 -7.64
C GLU A 126 -14.84 14.67 -8.13
N CYS A 127 -13.91 13.87 -7.59
CA CYS A 127 -13.81 12.44 -7.86
C CYS A 127 -14.89 11.68 -7.09
N ARG A 128 -15.71 10.91 -7.83
CA ARG A 128 -16.76 10.07 -7.27
C ARG A 128 -16.70 8.67 -7.85
N ARG A 129 -17.31 7.72 -7.13
CA ARG A 129 -17.43 6.31 -7.53
C ARG A 129 -18.88 5.89 -7.49
N ARG A 130 -19.40 5.40 -8.61
CA ARG A 130 -20.63 4.60 -8.60
C ARG A 130 -20.28 3.16 -8.27
N PHE A 131 -20.92 2.63 -7.24
CA PHE A 131 -20.59 1.36 -6.63
C PHE A 131 -21.83 0.48 -6.50
N VAL A 132 -21.69 -0.81 -6.78
CA VAL A 132 -22.68 -1.85 -6.53
C VAL A 132 -22.01 -3.09 -5.94
N SER A 133 -22.69 -3.74 -4.98
CA SER A 133 -22.21 -4.99 -4.38
C SER A 133 -23.24 -6.09 -4.55
N GLY A 134 -22.80 -7.21 -5.13
CA GLY A 134 -23.56 -8.46 -5.24
C GLY A 134 -23.40 -9.40 -4.05
N LYS A 135 -22.65 -9.02 -3.01
CA LYS A 135 -22.29 -9.87 -1.87
C LYS A 135 -23.48 -10.57 -1.19
N ARG A 136 -24.63 -9.91 -1.14
CA ARG A 136 -25.83 -10.49 -0.50
C ARG A 136 -26.46 -11.62 -1.29
N ASP A 137 -26.32 -11.56 -2.61
CA ASP A 137 -26.93 -12.46 -3.59
C ASP A 137 -25.92 -13.49 -4.12
N ALA A 138 -24.66 -13.42 -3.64
CA ALA A 138 -23.58 -14.28 -4.07
C ALA A 138 -23.76 -15.72 -3.56
N GLU A 139 -23.96 -16.66 -4.50
CA GLU A 139 -24.01 -18.10 -4.25
C GLU A 139 -23.21 -18.87 -5.29
N ALA A 140 -22.78 -20.08 -4.99
CA ALA A 140 -21.99 -20.90 -5.91
C ALA A 140 -22.79 -21.18 -7.19
N GLY A 141 -22.17 -20.96 -8.35
CA GLY A 141 -22.77 -21.10 -9.67
C GLY A 141 -23.44 -19.83 -10.19
N ALA A 142 -23.74 -18.84 -9.37
CA ALA A 142 -24.32 -17.57 -9.79
C ALA A 142 -23.32 -16.76 -10.65
N VAL A 143 -23.87 -15.92 -11.52
CA VAL A 143 -23.08 -14.99 -12.35
C VAL A 143 -23.46 -13.56 -12.03
N PHE A 144 -22.52 -12.80 -11.50
CA PHE A 144 -22.62 -11.36 -11.34
C PHE A 144 -22.13 -10.68 -12.61
N GLY A 145 -22.93 -9.76 -13.15
CA GLY A 145 -22.56 -8.97 -14.33
C GLY A 145 -22.82 -7.50 -14.13
N TYR A 146 -21.99 -6.65 -14.71
CA TYR A 146 -22.26 -5.23 -14.78
C TYR A 146 -21.88 -4.63 -16.13
N GLU A 147 -22.55 -3.54 -16.47
CA GLU A 147 -22.23 -2.71 -17.62
C GLU A 147 -22.25 -1.25 -17.17
N ALA A 148 -21.21 -0.51 -17.53
CA ALA A 148 -21.15 0.91 -17.28
C ALA A 148 -20.63 1.68 -18.49
N THR A 149 -21.16 2.88 -18.73
CA THR A 149 -20.66 3.81 -19.74
C THR A 149 -20.30 5.13 -19.08
N VAL A 150 -19.01 5.49 -19.15
CA VAL A 150 -18.46 6.70 -18.55
C VAL A 150 -17.92 7.62 -19.64
N GLU A 151 -18.29 8.89 -19.58
CA GLU A 151 -17.65 9.95 -20.35
C GLU A 151 -16.69 10.72 -19.46
N HIS A 152 -15.49 10.96 -19.92
CA HIS A 152 -14.52 11.80 -19.22
C HIS A 152 -13.53 12.49 -20.16
N GLN A 153 -12.90 13.55 -19.65
CA GLN A 153 -11.82 14.24 -20.31
C GLN A 153 -10.51 13.78 -19.70
N SER A 154 -9.70 13.06 -20.47
CA SER A 154 -8.37 12.66 -19.99
C SER A 154 -7.42 13.86 -19.91
N PHE A 155 -6.67 13.98 -18.84
CA PHE A 155 -5.60 14.94 -18.70
C PHE A 155 -4.36 14.57 -19.54
N SER A 156 -4.01 13.29 -19.60
CA SER A 156 -2.72 12.80 -20.12
C SER A 156 -2.78 12.20 -21.52
N GLN A 157 -3.96 12.02 -22.13
CA GLN A 157 -4.14 11.26 -23.39
C GLN A 157 -3.48 9.86 -23.35
N GLN A 158 -3.44 9.24 -22.20
CA GLN A 158 -2.92 7.90 -21.98
C GLN A 158 -4.01 6.98 -21.47
N LEU A 159 -4.07 5.77 -22.03
CA LEU A 159 -4.96 4.71 -21.59
C LEU A 159 -4.15 3.51 -21.11
N ARG A 160 -4.73 2.73 -20.21
CA ARG A 160 -4.15 1.49 -19.71
C ARG A 160 -5.24 0.47 -19.51
N PHE A 161 -5.04 -0.74 -20.02
CA PHE A 161 -5.94 -1.86 -19.81
C PHE A 161 -5.19 -3.06 -19.25
N HIS A 162 -5.66 -3.59 -18.12
CA HIS A 162 -5.19 -4.83 -17.52
C HIS A 162 -6.12 -5.98 -17.94
N PHE A 163 -5.56 -7.03 -18.52
CA PHE A 163 -6.34 -8.17 -19.00
C PHE A 163 -6.89 -9.06 -17.89
N GLN A 164 -6.32 -8.96 -16.69
CA GLN A 164 -6.81 -9.64 -15.50
C GLN A 164 -6.36 -8.91 -14.22
N ASP A 165 -6.97 -9.29 -13.11
CA ASP A 165 -6.46 -9.14 -11.75
C ASP A 165 -5.90 -10.51 -11.28
N SER A 166 -6.16 -10.96 -10.07
CA SER A 166 -5.75 -12.27 -9.57
C SER A 166 -6.63 -13.41 -10.07
N ALA A 167 -7.92 -13.15 -10.30
CA ALA A 167 -8.88 -14.15 -10.78
C ALA A 167 -8.52 -14.71 -12.17
N PRO A 168 -8.81 -15.99 -12.46
CA PRO A 168 -8.71 -16.48 -13.82
C PRO A 168 -9.74 -15.79 -14.73
N VAL A 169 -9.36 -15.55 -16.00
CA VAL A 169 -10.20 -14.86 -16.98
C VAL A 169 -10.37 -15.74 -18.22
N LEU A 170 -11.61 -16.00 -18.65
CA LEU A 170 -11.85 -16.75 -19.89
C LEU A 170 -11.62 -15.89 -21.12
N MET A 171 -12.13 -14.65 -21.11
CA MET A 171 -12.01 -13.69 -22.20
C MET A 171 -11.76 -12.29 -21.64
N ALA A 172 -10.65 -11.67 -22.03
CA ALA A 172 -10.37 -10.26 -21.79
C ALA A 172 -10.17 -9.54 -23.12
N ARG A 173 -10.86 -8.40 -23.31
CA ARG A 173 -10.82 -7.62 -24.56
C ARG A 173 -10.76 -6.13 -24.28
N PHE A 174 -9.80 -5.48 -24.90
CA PHE A 174 -9.73 -4.02 -24.97
C PHE A 174 -9.91 -3.57 -26.42
N GLN A 175 -10.92 -2.75 -26.67
CA GLN A 175 -11.20 -2.15 -27.96
C GLN A 175 -11.07 -0.64 -27.86
N LEU A 176 -10.33 -0.04 -28.78
CA LEU A 176 -10.11 1.39 -28.85
C LEU A 176 -10.47 1.92 -30.24
N THR A 177 -11.37 2.88 -30.32
CA THR A 177 -11.72 3.59 -31.56
C THR A 177 -11.24 5.03 -31.47
N ILE A 178 -10.45 5.48 -32.44
CA ILE A 178 -9.86 6.84 -32.47
C ILE A 178 -10.35 7.62 -33.68
N PRO A 179 -10.30 8.96 -33.64
CA PRO A 179 -10.62 9.80 -34.79
C PRO A 179 -9.68 9.58 -35.97
N ALA A 180 -10.14 9.85 -37.17
CA ALA A 180 -9.31 9.81 -38.36
C ALA A 180 -8.12 10.80 -38.23
N GLY A 181 -6.93 10.35 -38.64
CA GLY A 181 -5.71 11.17 -38.57
C GLY A 181 -5.03 11.20 -37.20
N TRP A 182 -5.58 10.51 -36.18
CA TRP A 182 -4.88 10.28 -34.93
C TRP A 182 -3.99 9.05 -35.04
N GLU A 183 -2.90 9.03 -34.25
CA GLU A 183 -1.94 7.93 -34.16
C GLU A 183 -1.90 7.35 -32.75
N LEU A 184 -1.43 6.09 -32.64
CA LEU A 184 -1.18 5.42 -31.38
C LEU A 184 0.31 5.09 -31.22
N LYS A 185 0.82 5.27 -29.99
CA LYS A 185 2.02 4.56 -29.52
C LYS A 185 1.63 3.64 -28.39
N THR A 186 1.92 2.35 -28.54
CA THR A 186 1.51 1.31 -27.61
C THR A 186 2.70 0.63 -26.98
N ALA A 187 2.53 0.15 -25.75
CA ALA A 187 3.46 -0.71 -25.05
C ALA A 187 2.69 -1.88 -24.42
N ALA A 188 3.24 -3.08 -24.51
CA ALA A 188 2.66 -4.29 -23.96
C ALA A 188 3.59 -4.87 -22.89
N PHE A 189 3.01 -5.33 -21.78
CA PHE A 189 3.73 -5.78 -20.60
C PHE A 189 3.25 -7.14 -20.14
N ASN A 190 4.15 -7.90 -19.51
CA ASN A 190 3.86 -9.18 -18.85
C ASN A 190 3.15 -10.21 -19.77
N GLY A 191 3.53 -10.22 -21.05
CA GLY A 191 2.97 -11.16 -22.02
C GLY A 191 1.65 -10.73 -22.66
N ALA A 192 1.24 -9.47 -22.51
CA ALA A 192 0.12 -8.91 -23.27
C ALA A 192 0.43 -8.85 -24.78
N PRO A 193 -0.60 -8.88 -25.67
CA PRO A 193 -0.39 -8.77 -27.10
C PRO A 193 0.25 -7.43 -27.47
N ALA A 194 1.40 -7.46 -28.14
CA ALA A 194 2.12 -6.25 -28.55
C ALA A 194 1.41 -5.49 -29.67
N GLN A 195 0.69 -6.22 -30.55
CA GLN A 195 -0.01 -5.64 -31.68
C GLN A 195 -1.52 -5.88 -31.58
N PRO A 196 -2.35 -4.87 -31.83
CA PRO A 196 -3.80 -5.04 -31.93
C PRO A 196 -4.21 -5.63 -33.27
N VAL A 197 -5.40 -6.22 -33.33
CA VAL A 197 -6.13 -6.42 -34.57
C VAL A 197 -6.74 -5.07 -34.97
N VAL A 198 -6.46 -4.61 -36.19
CA VAL A 198 -6.90 -3.31 -36.70
C VAL A 198 -8.02 -3.47 -37.72
N SER A 199 -9.11 -2.73 -37.55
CA SER A 199 -10.21 -2.61 -38.48
C SER A 199 -10.63 -1.15 -38.64
N GLY A 200 -10.23 -0.52 -39.73
CA GLY A 200 -10.41 0.92 -39.92
C GLY A 200 -9.65 1.73 -38.84
N ASN A 201 -10.38 2.50 -38.05
CA ASN A 201 -9.86 3.29 -36.93
C ASN A 201 -10.08 2.62 -35.58
N SER A 202 -10.42 1.33 -35.56
CA SER A 202 -10.64 0.53 -34.36
C SER A 202 -9.51 -0.48 -34.16
N TYR A 203 -9.01 -0.56 -32.93
CA TYR A 203 -7.87 -1.37 -32.49
C TYR A 203 -8.34 -2.29 -31.39
N THR A 204 -8.09 -3.60 -31.51
CA THR A 204 -8.55 -4.60 -30.54
C THR A 204 -7.40 -5.46 -30.04
N TRP A 205 -7.20 -5.49 -28.73
CA TRP A 205 -6.34 -6.43 -28.03
C TRP A 205 -7.22 -7.44 -27.29
N GLN A 206 -6.85 -8.72 -27.36
CA GLN A 206 -7.61 -9.80 -26.75
C GLN A 206 -6.68 -10.84 -26.15
N MET A 207 -7.05 -11.36 -24.99
CA MET A 207 -6.44 -12.51 -24.34
C MET A 207 -7.52 -13.47 -23.86
N GLU A 208 -7.20 -14.76 -23.85
CA GLU A 208 -8.12 -15.81 -23.44
C GLU A 208 -7.46 -16.77 -22.46
N LYS A 209 -8.28 -17.42 -21.63
CA LYS A 209 -7.85 -18.50 -20.73
C LYS A 209 -6.67 -18.11 -19.84
N LEU A 210 -6.72 -16.89 -19.28
CA LEU A 210 -5.72 -16.42 -18.32
C LEU A 210 -5.86 -17.22 -17.03
N ALA A 211 -4.74 -17.81 -16.60
CA ALA A 211 -4.71 -18.65 -15.41
C ALA A 211 -4.83 -17.82 -14.13
N TRP A 212 -5.34 -18.44 -13.07
CA TRP A 212 -5.36 -17.85 -11.73
C TRP A 212 -3.94 -17.44 -11.29
N ARG A 213 -3.84 -16.25 -10.72
CA ARG A 213 -2.64 -15.75 -10.04
C ARG A 213 -2.81 -15.92 -8.56
N GLU A 214 -2.19 -16.95 -7.98
CA GLU A 214 -2.22 -17.15 -6.53
C GLU A 214 -1.58 -15.96 -5.83
N PRO A 215 -2.29 -15.29 -4.90
CA PRO A 215 -1.68 -14.25 -4.09
C PRO A 215 -0.57 -14.82 -3.21
N GLU A 216 0.62 -14.31 -3.36
CA GLU A 216 1.78 -14.70 -2.56
C GLU A 216 2.09 -13.60 -1.55
N PRO A 217 2.24 -13.89 -0.23
CA PRO A 217 2.61 -12.88 0.76
C PRO A 217 3.89 -12.15 0.39
N SER A 218 3.97 -10.86 0.66
CA SER A 218 5.14 -10.01 0.35
C SER A 218 5.56 -10.02 -1.13
N SER A 219 4.63 -10.26 -2.06
CA SER A 219 4.89 -10.11 -3.50
C SER A 219 4.64 -8.68 -3.96
N PRO A 220 5.15 -8.29 -5.14
CA PRO A 220 4.72 -7.08 -5.81
C PRO A 220 3.20 -7.06 -6.01
N SER A 221 2.61 -5.86 -6.21
CA SER A 221 1.20 -5.72 -6.54
C SER A 221 0.86 -6.56 -7.78
N VAL A 222 -0.28 -7.24 -7.75
CA VAL A 222 -0.76 -8.05 -8.89
C VAL A 222 -0.81 -7.25 -10.18
N LEU A 223 -1.16 -5.97 -10.11
CA LEU A 223 -1.21 -5.07 -11.28
C LEU A 223 0.17 -4.79 -11.92
N THR A 224 1.28 -5.15 -11.28
CA THR A 224 2.63 -5.04 -11.87
C THR A 224 3.07 -6.32 -12.57
N ILE A 225 2.39 -7.43 -12.32
CA ILE A 225 2.78 -8.77 -12.82
C ILE A 225 1.79 -9.38 -13.82
N VAL A 226 0.56 -8.86 -13.90
CA VAL A 226 -0.45 -9.32 -14.87
C VAL A 226 -0.26 -8.67 -16.24
N PRO A 227 -0.75 -9.30 -17.32
CA PRO A 227 -0.70 -8.72 -18.66
C PRO A 227 -1.47 -7.40 -18.74
N TRP A 228 -0.86 -6.38 -19.33
CA TRP A 228 -1.52 -5.11 -19.61
C TRP A 228 -0.95 -4.40 -20.83
N VAL A 229 -1.75 -3.54 -21.43
CA VAL A 229 -1.33 -2.65 -22.52
C VAL A 229 -1.48 -1.18 -22.09
N GLY A 230 -0.50 -0.38 -22.48
CA GLY A 230 -0.54 1.07 -22.41
C GLY A 230 -0.68 1.67 -23.79
N VAL A 231 -1.49 2.70 -23.93
CA VAL A 231 -1.72 3.42 -25.19
C VAL A 231 -1.53 4.91 -24.99
N ASN A 232 -0.64 5.50 -25.77
CA ASN A 232 -0.49 6.95 -25.93
C ASN A 232 -1.28 7.39 -27.16
N LEU A 233 -2.21 8.30 -27.00
CA LEU A 233 -2.96 8.93 -28.07
C LEU A 233 -2.20 10.15 -28.59
N ILE A 234 -1.97 10.20 -29.89
CA ILE A 234 -1.27 11.31 -30.55
C ILE A 234 -2.23 11.93 -31.56
N GLY A 235 -2.72 13.13 -31.24
CA GLY A 235 -3.66 13.86 -32.09
C GLY A 235 -4.48 14.85 -31.29
N GLY A 236 -5.27 15.70 -31.98
CA GLY A 236 -6.07 16.76 -31.39
C GLY A 236 -5.27 18.03 -31.07
N ALA A 237 -5.98 19.17 -31.03
CA ALA A 237 -5.38 20.46 -30.75
C ALA A 237 -4.97 20.60 -29.28
N GLY A 238 -3.67 20.75 -29.01
CA GLY A 238 -3.15 21.33 -27.76
C GLY A 238 -2.93 20.41 -26.58
N LYS A 239 -2.90 19.09 -26.72
CA LYS A 239 -2.50 18.19 -25.64
C LYS A 239 -1.27 17.38 -26.02
N HIS A 240 -0.31 17.32 -25.11
CA HIS A 240 0.92 16.59 -25.31
C HIS A 240 0.79 15.18 -24.72
N ALA A 241 0.92 14.16 -25.55
CA ALA A 241 1.22 12.82 -25.06
C ALA A 241 2.63 12.86 -24.44
N VAL A 242 2.75 12.46 -23.19
CA VAL A 242 4.04 12.29 -22.54
C VAL A 242 4.64 10.98 -23.06
N LEU A 243 5.78 11.05 -23.75
CA LEU A 243 6.44 9.90 -24.37
C LEU A 243 7.76 9.53 -23.71
N THR A 244 8.33 10.45 -22.93
CA THR A 244 9.61 10.27 -22.24
C THR A 244 9.52 10.77 -20.80
N TRP A 245 10.38 10.25 -19.92
CA TRP A 245 10.45 10.69 -18.53
C TRP A 245 10.88 12.15 -18.37
N PRO A 246 11.85 12.69 -19.17
CA PRO A 246 12.14 14.12 -19.16
C PRO A 246 10.94 15.00 -19.54
N GLU A 247 10.12 14.60 -20.53
CA GLU A 247 8.86 15.32 -20.85
C GLU A 247 7.89 15.30 -19.67
N ALA A 248 7.76 14.15 -18.98
CA ALA A 248 6.94 14.03 -17.78
C ALA A 248 7.45 14.93 -16.64
N ALA A 249 8.78 14.99 -16.45
CA ALA A 249 9.41 15.84 -15.44
C ALA A 249 9.18 17.33 -15.72
N LYS A 250 9.30 17.75 -16.97
CA LYS A 250 9.01 19.11 -17.39
C LYS A 250 7.54 19.48 -17.16
N LEU A 251 6.61 18.60 -17.54
CA LEU A 251 5.18 18.80 -17.30
C LEU A 251 4.88 18.90 -15.80
N LEU A 252 5.48 18.04 -14.96
CA LEU A 252 5.33 18.10 -13.50
C LEU A 252 5.84 19.44 -12.95
N ALA A 253 6.99 19.94 -13.45
CA ALA A 253 7.52 21.25 -13.07
C ALA A 253 6.56 22.39 -13.47
N GLU A 254 6.03 22.39 -14.69
CA GLU A 254 5.07 23.37 -15.19
C GLU A 254 3.79 23.42 -14.36
N LEU A 255 3.25 22.25 -13.99
CA LEU A 255 2.05 22.14 -13.15
C LEU A 255 2.26 22.65 -11.72
N ASN A 256 3.52 22.65 -11.25
CA ASN A 256 3.93 23.06 -9.92
C ASN A 256 4.76 24.36 -9.95
N SER A 257 4.61 25.20 -11.00
CA SER A 257 5.40 26.43 -11.15
C SER A 257 5.23 27.37 -9.95
N ASP A 258 6.33 27.96 -9.53
CA ASP A 258 6.40 28.79 -8.32
C ASP A 258 5.77 30.17 -8.46
N GLU A 259 5.48 30.62 -9.68
CA GLU A 259 4.96 31.97 -9.94
C GLU A 259 3.64 32.27 -9.23
N ALA A 260 2.79 31.24 -9.10
CA ALA A 260 1.51 31.36 -8.40
C ALA A 260 1.61 31.23 -6.87
N ASN A 261 2.79 30.89 -6.32
CA ASN A 261 2.97 30.46 -4.94
C ASN A 261 3.84 31.38 -4.08
N SER A 262 4.39 32.45 -4.65
CA SER A 262 5.16 33.45 -3.90
C SER A 262 4.22 34.44 -3.20
N GLY A 263 4.45 34.66 -1.88
CA GLY A 263 3.69 35.60 -1.07
C GLY A 263 4.51 36.09 0.13
N ALA A 264 4.32 37.33 0.52
CA ALA A 264 5.03 37.96 1.65
C ALA A 264 4.84 37.13 2.94
N THR A 265 3.60 36.67 3.20
CA THR A 265 3.27 35.89 4.42
C THR A 265 4.02 34.57 4.51
N VAL A 266 4.24 33.87 3.39
CA VAL A 266 5.04 32.64 3.33
C VAL A 266 6.50 32.94 3.63
N SER A 267 7.04 34.01 3.06
CA SER A 267 8.43 34.45 3.27
C SER A 267 8.68 34.87 4.71
N GLU A 268 7.81 35.69 5.29
CA GLU A 268 7.89 36.11 6.69
C GLU A 268 7.87 34.91 7.64
N LYS A 269 6.95 33.96 7.41
CA LYS A 269 6.86 32.74 8.22
C LYS A 269 8.12 31.88 8.10
N ALA A 270 8.66 31.69 6.88
CA ALA A 270 9.86 30.90 6.65
C ALA A 270 11.09 31.53 7.34
N ILE A 271 11.27 32.85 7.22
CA ILE A 271 12.35 33.58 7.90
C ILE A 271 12.23 33.44 9.42
N ALA A 272 11.02 33.62 9.97
CA ALA A 272 10.79 33.48 11.42
C ALA A 272 11.10 32.06 11.93
N LEU A 273 10.71 31.01 11.18
CA LEU A 273 10.99 29.62 11.54
C LEU A 273 12.47 29.25 11.50
N THR A 274 13.22 29.91 10.64
CA THR A 274 14.66 29.64 10.44
C THR A 274 15.56 30.61 11.22
N GLN A 275 14.99 31.52 11.98
CA GLN A 275 15.74 32.42 12.85
C GLN A 275 16.53 31.61 13.88
N GLY A 276 17.85 31.75 13.91
CA GLY A 276 18.74 30.99 14.79
C GLY A 276 19.21 29.64 14.23
N ALA A 277 18.75 29.22 13.07
CA ALA A 277 19.27 28.03 12.40
C ALA A 277 20.72 28.28 11.95
N VAL A 278 21.65 27.41 12.39
CA VAL A 278 23.09 27.57 12.12
C VAL A 278 23.46 27.01 10.76
N THR A 279 22.92 25.85 10.39
CA THR A 279 23.22 25.14 9.15
C THR A 279 22.05 25.19 8.16
N GLU A 280 22.34 24.89 6.89
CA GLU A 280 21.29 24.71 5.88
C GLU A 280 20.32 23.59 6.28
N LEU A 281 20.83 22.49 6.80
CA LEU A 281 20.01 21.36 7.25
C LEU A 281 19.09 21.75 8.43
N ASP A 282 19.54 22.62 9.34
CA ASP A 282 18.69 23.11 10.43
C ASP A 282 17.53 23.97 9.91
N LYS A 283 17.76 24.79 8.86
CA LYS A 283 16.69 25.53 8.19
C LYS A 283 15.68 24.58 7.56
N ILE A 284 16.16 23.57 6.84
CA ILE A 284 15.32 22.54 6.21
C ILE A 284 14.49 21.80 7.29
N ARG A 285 15.11 21.40 8.39
CA ARG A 285 14.44 20.74 9.51
C ARG A 285 13.36 21.63 10.18
N ALA A 286 13.62 22.91 10.34
CA ALA A 286 12.66 23.85 10.92
C ALA A 286 11.41 24.01 10.03
N ILE A 287 11.62 24.18 8.73
CA ILE A 287 10.54 24.27 7.74
C ILE A 287 9.79 22.93 7.63
N GLY A 288 10.52 21.80 7.53
CA GLY A 288 9.94 20.46 7.44
C GLY A 288 9.02 20.15 8.62
N ARG A 289 9.48 20.37 9.86
CA ARG A 289 8.65 20.19 11.08
C ARG A 289 7.39 21.04 11.07
N PHE A 290 7.45 22.25 10.56
CA PHE A 290 6.26 23.10 10.46
C PHE A 290 5.28 22.56 9.42
N THR A 291 5.76 22.20 8.23
CA THR A 291 4.88 21.70 7.16
C THR A 291 4.30 20.31 7.46
N GLN A 292 5.01 19.48 8.23
CA GLN A 292 4.46 18.22 8.76
C GLN A 292 3.23 18.43 9.67
N GLN A 293 3.17 19.55 10.41
CA GLN A 293 2.04 19.88 11.30
C GLN A 293 0.81 20.43 10.57
N VAL A 294 0.92 20.79 9.29
CA VAL A 294 -0.24 21.16 8.46
C VAL A 294 -1.16 19.95 8.32
N ASN A 295 -2.45 20.12 8.61
CA ASN A 295 -3.42 19.03 8.58
C ASN A 295 -3.55 18.44 7.16
N TYR A 296 -3.51 17.11 7.05
CA TYR A 296 -3.74 16.44 5.78
C TYR A 296 -5.24 16.37 5.49
N VAL A 297 -5.64 17.01 4.39
CA VAL A 297 -7.02 16.97 3.88
C VAL A 297 -6.95 16.84 2.37
N SER A 298 -7.46 15.74 1.84
CA SER A 298 -7.52 15.53 0.39
C SER A 298 -8.56 16.45 -0.24
N ILE A 299 -8.12 17.30 -1.19
CA ILE A 299 -8.97 18.21 -1.93
C ILE A 299 -8.70 18.02 -3.42
N GLN A 300 -9.62 17.35 -4.10
CA GLN A 300 -9.47 17.04 -5.53
C GLN A 300 -10.47 17.85 -6.35
N THR A 301 -9.98 18.95 -6.91
CA THR A 301 -10.75 19.86 -7.77
C THR A 301 -10.03 20.09 -9.11
N ASN A 302 -10.78 20.43 -10.16
CA ASN A 302 -10.26 20.69 -11.51
C ASN A 302 -9.42 19.55 -12.10
N LEU A 303 -9.80 18.29 -11.89
CA LEU A 303 -9.04 17.10 -12.30
C LEU A 303 -8.71 17.11 -13.80
N ALA A 304 -9.62 17.51 -14.68
CA ALA A 304 -9.38 17.65 -16.13
C ALA A 304 -8.31 18.69 -16.50
N LYS A 305 -7.97 19.60 -15.58
CA LYS A 305 -6.94 20.62 -15.74
C LYS A 305 -5.69 20.31 -14.93
N GLY A 306 -5.52 19.06 -14.51
CA GLY A 306 -4.38 18.62 -13.71
C GLY A 306 -4.52 18.90 -12.22
N GLY A 307 -5.74 19.15 -11.69
CA GLY A 307 -5.99 19.45 -10.28
C GLY A 307 -5.58 18.32 -9.31
N GLY A 308 -5.45 17.07 -9.80
CA GLY A 308 -4.84 15.98 -9.05
C GLY A 308 -3.31 16.10 -8.85
N ILE A 309 -2.64 16.95 -9.66
CA ILE A 309 -1.18 17.14 -9.65
C ILE A 309 -0.81 18.60 -9.32
N ARG A 310 -1.63 19.55 -9.78
CA ARG A 310 -1.43 21.00 -9.54
C ARG A 310 -1.80 21.35 -8.09
N PRO A 311 -0.89 21.89 -7.29
CA PRO A 311 -1.17 22.28 -5.91
C PRO A 311 -2.01 23.56 -5.81
N HIS A 312 -2.55 23.80 -4.64
CA HIS A 312 -3.10 25.09 -4.26
C HIS A 312 -1.95 26.08 -3.96
N PRO A 313 -2.17 27.40 -4.12
CA PRO A 313 -1.17 28.41 -3.78
C PRO A 313 -0.69 28.32 -2.33
N ALA A 314 0.62 28.34 -2.10
CA ALA A 314 1.23 28.21 -0.78
C ALA A 314 0.69 29.21 0.27
N PRO A 315 0.41 30.51 -0.04
CA PRO A 315 -0.22 31.42 0.91
C PRO A 315 -1.61 30.98 1.38
N GLN A 316 -2.38 30.33 0.51
CA GLN A 316 -3.69 29.80 0.86
C GLN A 316 -3.57 28.60 1.80
N VAL A 317 -2.63 27.68 1.55
CA VAL A 317 -2.36 26.53 2.41
C VAL A 317 -1.85 27.00 3.78
N LEU A 318 -0.93 27.96 3.80
CA LEU A 318 -0.42 28.55 5.05
C LEU A 318 -1.54 29.21 5.89
N GLN A 319 -2.44 29.94 5.24
CA GLN A 319 -3.56 30.60 5.93
C GLN A 319 -4.54 29.58 6.53
N LYS A 320 -4.83 28.52 5.80
CA LYS A 320 -5.84 27.51 6.20
C LYS A 320 -5.29 26.44 7.12
N LEU A 321 -3.96 26.22 7.12
CA LEU A 321 -3.25 25.15 7.83
C LEU A 321 -3.79 23.75 7.50
N TYR A 322 -4.27 23.55 6.28
CA TYR A 322 -4.59 22.23 5.74
C TYR A 322 -4.34 22.16 4.22
N GLY A 323 -4.11 20.96 3.73
CA GLY A 323 -3.92 20.62 2.33
C GLY A 323 -3.57 19.15 2.16
N ASP A 324 -3.54 18.66 0.93
CA ASP A 324 -3.10 17.30 0.64
C ASP A 324 -1.58 17.22 0.34
N CYS A 325 -1.10 16.07 -0.17
CA CYS A 325 0.33 15.84 -0.40
C CYS A 325 0.97 16.92 -1.27
N LYS A 326 0.39 17.24 -2.43
CA LYS A 326 0.91 18.27 -3.34
C LYS A 326 0.91 19.68 -2.73
N ASP A 327 -0.07 19.98 -1.90
CA ASP A 327 -0.23 21.26 -1.23
C ASP A 327 0.84 21.45 -0.15
N LYS A 328 1.08 20.42 0.66
CA LYS A 328 2.11 20.41 1.70
C LYS A 328 3.52 20.45 1.08
N ALA A 329 3.76 19.67 0.02
CA ALA A 329 5.03 19.70 -0.73
C ALA A 329 5.28 21.09 -1.34
N ASN A 330 4.26 21.72 -1.90
CA ASN A 330 4.35 23.05 -2.48
C ASN A 330 4.59 24.15 -1.42
N LEU A 331 3.91 24.10 -0.27
CA LEU A 331 4.18 25.00 0.86
C LEU A 331 5.62 24.86 1.36
N THR A 332 6.11 23.62 1.47
CA THR A 332 7.51 23.33 1.84
C THR A 332 8.48 24.01 0.86
N ARG A 333 8.26 23.81 -0.43
CA ARG A 333 9.10 24.39 -1.49
C ARG A 333 9.07 25.93 -1.48
N ALA A 334 7.90 26.53 -1.33
CA ALA A 334 7.75 27.97 -1.26
C ALA A 334 8.48 28.58 -0.06
N MET A 335 8.43 27.92 1.11
CA MET A 335 9.16 28.33 2.31
C MET A 335 10.67 28.16 2.17
N LEU A 336 11.14 27.06 1.58
CA LEU A 336 12.56 26.83 1.30
C LEU A 336 13.12 27.90 0.34
N LYS A 337 12.39 28.22 -0.73
CA LYS A 337 12.76 29.28 -1.68
C LYS A 337 12.90 30.64 -0.98
N ALA A 338 12.02 30.97 -0.05
CA ALA A 338 12.06 32.23 0.71
C ALA A 338 13.34 32.39 1.55
N VAL A 339 14.01 31.30 1.91
CA VAL A 339 15.29 31.28 2.65
C VAL A 339 16.49 30.90 1.79
N GLY A 340 16.32 30.94 0.44
CA GLY A 340 17.39 30.73 -0.54
C GLY A 340 17.78 29.27 -0.78
N ILE A 341 16.88 28.31 -0.48
CA ILE A 341 17.10 26.87 -0.69
C ILE A 341 16.27 26.41 -1.89
N GLU A 342 16.92 25.84 -2.90
CA GLU A 342 16.28 25.34 -4.10
C GLU A 342 15.62 23.96 -3.85
N SER A 343 14.45 23.74 -4.42
CA SER A 343 13.73 22.46 -4.27
C SER A 343 12.77 22.21 -5.43
N TYR A 344 12.46 20.93 -5.65
CA TYR A 344 11.69 20.47 -6.79
C TYR A 344 10.47 19.65 -6.33
N PRO A 345 9.32 19.71 -7.05
CA PRO A 345 8.21 18.79 -6.80
C PRO A 345 8.61 17.38 -7.23
N VAL A 346 8.16 16.41 -6.51
CA VAL A 346 8.40 14.99 -6.82
C VAL A 346 7.08 14.24 -6.81
N ALA A 347 6.81 13.49 -7.89
CA ALA A 347 5.74 12.51 -7.93
C ALA A 347 6.32 11.12 -7.63
N ILE A 348 5.70 10.39 -6.70
CA ILE A 348 6.12 9.07 -6.24
C ILE A 348 4.90 8.15 -6.09
N TYR A 349 5.09 6.84 -6.13
CA TYR A 349 4.07 5.90 -5.66
C TYR A 349 4.38 5.48 -4.23
N SER A 350 3.52 5.88 -3.31
CA SER A 350 3.57 5.49 -1.90
C SER A 350 2.81 4.18 -1.72
N GLY A 351 3.47 3.16 -1.16
CA GLY A 351 2.92 1.83 -0.89
C GLY A 351 3.68 0.71 -1.58
N ASP A 352 3.62 0.60 -2.89
CA ASP A 352 4.30 -0.45 -3.66
C ASP A 352 5.45 0.13 -4.48
N ARG A 353 6.69 -0.11 -4.04
CA ARG A 353 7.92 0.36 -4.70
C ARG A 353 8.12 -0.19 -6.11
N THR A 354 7.37 -1.22 -6.52
CA THR A 354 7.45 -1.84 -7.85
C THR A 354 6.42 -1.28 -8.83
N ARG A 355 5.52 -0.38 -8.38
CA ARG A 355 4.36 0.08 -9.15
C ARG A 355 4.72 0.87 -10.42
N ILE A 356 5.80 1.62 -10.41
CA ILE A 356 6.21 2.45 -11.54
C ILE A 356 7.13 1.66 -12.48
N SER A 357 6.79 1.59 -13.76
CA SER A 357 7.63 0.98 -14.79
C SER A 357 8.49 2.05 -15.49
N ARG A 358 9.79 1.78 -15.65
CA ARG A 358 10.68 2.65 -16.44
C ARG A 358 10.29 2.72 -17.91
N ASP A 359 9.65 1.68 -18.42
CA ASP A 359 9.30 1.53 -19.84
C ASP A 359 7.96 2.19 -20.20
N TRP A 360 7.27 2.81 -19.22
CA TRP A 360 6.01 3.51 -19.42
C TRP A 360 6.01 4.91 -18.81
N PRO A 361 6.55 5.92 -19.51
CA PRO A 361 6.50 7.31 -19.06
C PRO A 361 5.06 7.80 -18.91
N SER A 362 4.66 8.11 -17.68
CA SER A 362 3.29 8.53 -17.36
C SER A 362 3.22 9.17 -15.97
N LEU A 363 2.44 10.25 -15.83
CA LEU A 363 2.09 10.83 -14.53
C LEU A 363 0.94 10.07 -13.82
N GLY A 364 0.12 9.33 -14.58
CA GLY A 364 -1.08 8.69 -14.06
C GLY A 364 -0.88 7.65 -12.96
N PRO A 365 0.20 6.84 -12.95
CA PRO A 365 0.41 5.84 -11.91
C PRO A 365 0.80 6.37 -10.54
N PHE A 366 1.34 7.59 -10.45
CA PHE A 366 1.75 8.17 -9.17
C PHE A 366 0.52 8.52 -8.31
N ASN A 367 0.60 8.22 -7.02
CA ASN A 367 -0.46 8.48 -6.06
C ASN A 367 -0.07 9.50 -4.98
N HIS A 368 1.19 9.95 -4.96
CA HIS A 368 1.71 10.79 -3.90
C HIS A 368 2.67 11.87 -4.42
N ALA A 369 2.79 12.97 -3.67
CA ALA A 369 3.68 14.08 -3.97
C ALA A 369 4.54 14.43 -2.75
N ILE A 370 5.86 14.49 -2.96
CA ILE A 370 6.86 14.86 -1.97
C ILE A 370 7.80 15.94 -2.53
N THR A 371 8.89 16.24 -1.85
CA THR A 371 9.83 17.30 -2.22
C THR A 371 11.25 16.77 -2.35
N ALA A 372 11.98 17.15 -3.40
CA ALA A 372 13.43 16.99 -3.49
C ALA A 372 14.12 18.36 -3.24
N ILE A 373 15.00 18.42 -2.27
CA ILE A 373 15.64 19.64 -1.78
C ILE A 373 17.11 19.59 -2.21
N ARG A 374 17.57 20.58 -2.97
CA ARG A 374 18.97 20.69 -3.33
C ARG A 374 19.80 21.10 -2.12
N VAL A 375 20.78 20.29 -1.77
CA VAL A 375 21.63 20.51 -0.58
C VAL A 375 23.10 20.63 -0.95
N LYS A 376 23.88 21.28 -0.07
CA LYS A 376 25.33 21.44 -0.26
C LYS A 376 26.08 20.13 -0.09
N GLY A 377 27.30 20.09 -0.65
CA GLY A 377 28.08 18.87 -0.78
C GLY A 377 28.49 18.19 0.53
N ASP A 378 28.55 18.90 1.67
CA ASP A 378 28.89 18.38 3.00
C ASP A 378 27.69 17.80 3.76
N THR A 379 26.47 18.07 3.33
CA THR A 379 25.25 17.51 3.95
C THR A 379 25.18 15.99 3.78
N LYS A 380 24.92 15.26 4.87
CA LYS A 380 24.76 13.80 4.89
C LYS A 380 23.40 13.43 5.50
N ALA A 381 22.67 12.58 4.82
CA ALA A 381 21.45 11.93 5.34
C ALA A 381 21.12 10.71 4.48
N PRO A 382 20.43 9.69 5.04
CA PRO A 382 20.04 8.49 4.26
C PRO A 382 19.18 8.79 3.03
N ALA A 383 18.32 9.82 3.07
CA ALA A 383 17.42 10.19 1.97
C ALA A 383 18.09 11.08 0.90
N ILE A 384 19.42 11.07 0.79
CA ILE A 384 20.15 11.86 -0.22
C ILE A 384 20.52 11.01 -1.44
N LEU A 385 20.24 11.57 -2.63
CA LEU A 385 20.63 11.04 -3.94
C LEU A 385 21.49 12.07 -4.69
N GLU A 386 22.54 11.62 -5.35
CA GLU A 386 23.27 12.42 -6.33
C GLU A 386 22.57 12.32 -7.69
N HIS A 387 21.99 13.44 -8.14
CA HIS A 387 21.34 13.53 -9.46
C HIS A 387 22.31 14.13 -10.49
N PRO A 388 22.47 13.51 -11.69
CA PRO A 388 23.50 13.94 -12.66
C PRO A 388 23.43 15.43 -13.06
N ALA A 389 22.23 15.97 -13.24
CA ALA A 389 22.03 17.35 -13.67
C ALA A 389 21.70 18.31 -12.52
N LEU A 390 20.97 17.85 -11.49
CA LEU A 390 20.47 18.69 -10.41
C LEU A 390 21.36 18.69 -9.16
N GLY A 391 22.40 17.85 -9.13
CA GLY A 391 23.33 17.71 -8.02
C GLY A 391 22.72 16.93 -6.86
N LYS A 392 23.10 17.27 -5.64
CA LYS A 392 22.74 16.52 -4.43
C LYS A 392 21.33 16.86 -3.95
N LEU A 393 20.43 15.88 -3.94
CA LEU A 393 19.02 16.02 -3.61
C LEU A 393 18.67 15.26 -2.33
N LEU A 394 18.14 15.96 -1.35
CA LEU A 394 17.53 15.39 -0.14
C LEU A 394 16.03 15.23 -0.39
N PHE A 395 15.54 14.00 -0.38
CA PHE A 395 14.11 13.72 -0.49
C PHE A 395 13.43 13.86 0.87
N PHE A 396 12.25 14.45 0.88
CA PHE A 396 11.48 14.70 2.10
C PHE A 396 9.98 14.63 1.84
N ASP A 397 9.26 13.82 2.64
CA ASP A 397 7.81 13.78 2.68
C ASP A 397 7.25 14.68 3.79
N PRO A 398 6.59 15.79 3.47
CA PRO A 398 5.96 16.66 4.47
C PRO A 398 4.63 16.10 4.98
N THR A 399 4.12 14.98 4.47
CA THR A 399 2.82 14.43 4.85
C THR A 399 2.91 13.47 6.03
N ASP A 400 4.01 12.75 6.17
CA ASP A 400 4.25 11.92 7.35
C ASP A 400 4.71 12.81 8.53
N PRO A 401 3.92 12.90 9.62
CA PRO A 401 4.24 13.78 10.73
C PRO A 401 5.38 13.27 11.64
N TYR A 402 5.83 12.04 11.43
CA TYR A 402 6.74 11.35 12.34
C TYR A 402 8.11 11.03 11.73
N VAL A 403 8.20 10.92 10.40
CA VAL A 403 9.48 10.68 9.72
C VAL A 403 10.29 11.98 9.67
N PRO A 404 11.49 12.03 10.29
CA PRO A 404 12.28 13.26 10.34
C PRO A 404 12.89 13.61 8.99
N VAL A 405 13.17 14.89 8.78
CA VAL A 405 13.96 15.35 7.62
C VAL A 405 15.30 14.63 7.59
N GLY A 406 15.59 13.96 6.50
CA GLY A 406 16.79 13.14 6.31
C GLY A 406 16.50 11.65 6.11
N LEU A 407 15.26 11.23 6.38
CA LEU A 407 14.73 9.90 6.10
C LEU A 407 13.49 10.00 5.21
N LEU A 408 13.11 8.88 4.60
CA LEU A 408 11.84 8.68 3.92
C LEU A 408 11.04 7.58 4.63
N PRO A 409 9.70 7.65 4.59
CA PRO A 409 8.85 6.55 5.01
C PRO A 409 9.22 5.24 4.31
N ASP A 410 9.15 4.11 5.02
CA ASP A 410 9.57 2.80 4.48
C ASP A 410 8.83 2.42 3.19
N HIS A 411 7.55 2.77 3.10
CA HIS A 411 6.71 2.51 1.94
C HIS A 411 7.03 3.37 0.70
N GLU A 412 7.98 4.32 0.81
CA GLU A 412 8.50 5.14 -0.30
C GLU A 412 9.93 4.75 -0.68
N GLN A 413 10.71 4.23 0.27
CA GLN A 413 12.10 3.87 0.05
C GLN A 413 12.28 2.88 -1.10
N GLY A 414 13.23 3.19 -2.00
CA GLY A 414 13.50 2.36 -3.17
C GLY A 414 12.45 2.44 -4.29
N SER A 415 11.41 3.26 -4.13
CA SER A 415 10.44 3.54 -5.19
C SER A 415 11.05 4.34 -6.33
N LEU A 416 10.49 4.22 -7.53
CA LEU A 416 10.78 5.13 -8.62
C LEU A 416 9.97 6.42 -8.42
N ALA A 417 10.66 7.56 -8.48
CA ALA A 417 10.08 8.89 -8.30
C ALA A 417 10.48 9.81 -9.45
N LEU A 418 9.58 10.66 -9.87
CA LEU A 418 9.79 11.64 -10.93
C LEU A 418 10.13 13.00 -10.31
N VAL A 419 11.31 13.52 -10.58
CA VAL A 419 11.73 14.86 -10.13
C VAL A 419 11.28 15.90 -11.16
N GLY A 420 10.38 16.78 -10.76
CA GLY A 420 9.81 17.82 -11.63
C GLY A 420 10.77 19.01 -11.79
N ALA A 421 11.62 18.96 -12.80
CA ALA A 421 12.54 20.04 -13.18
C ALA A 421 12.76 20.04 -14.70
N PRO A 422 13.27 21.12 -15.31
CA PRO A 422 13.63 21.13 -16.74
C PRO A 422 14.60 20.01 -17.12
N ASP A 423 15.58 19.74 -16.25
CA ASP A 423 16.57 18.66 -16.38
C ASP A 423 16.26 17.48 -15.42
N GLY A 424 15.01 17.35 -15.01
CA GLY A 424 14.55 16.28 -14.14
C GLY A 424 14.29 14.96 -14.89
N ASP A 425 14.26 13.87 -14.14
CA ASP A 425 14.04 12.53 -14.70
C ASP A 425 13.45 11.60 -13.64
N LEU A 426 13.16 10.36 -14.06
CA LEU A 426 12.75 9.28 -13.18
C LEU A 426 13.97 8.70 -12.45
N VAL A 427 14.00 8.83 -11.14
CA VAL A 427 15.06 8.34 -10.27
C VAL A 427 14.56 7.26 -9.33
N LYS A 428 15.45 6.41 -8.82
CA LYS A 428 15.15 5.52 -7.71
C LYS A 428 15.54 6.23 -6.42
N VAL A 429 14.56 6.52 -5.54
CA VAL A 429 14.87 7.17 -4.26
C VAL A 429 15.69 6.26 -3.35
N PRO A 430 16.49 6.83 -2.45
CA PRO A 430 17.37 6.07 -1.55
C PRO A 430 16.60 5.10 -0.66
N VAL A 431 17.31 4.05 -0.27
CA VAL A 431 16.90 3.12 0.80
C VAL A 431 17.82 3.39 1.98
N ALA A 432 17.25 3.63 3.15
CA ALA A 432 18.03 3.77 4.37
C ALA A 432 18.67 2.42 4.76
N PRO A 433 19.89 2.42 5.29
CA PRO A 433 20.47 1.20 5.82
C PRO A 433 19.69 0.71 7.05
N PRO A 434 19.65 -0.60 7.35
CA PRO A 434 18.85 -1.15 8.45
C PRO A 434 19.11 -0.48 9.79
N GLU A 435 20.34 -0.08 10.04
CA GLU A 435 20.78 0.59 11.29
C GLU A 435 20.10 1.96 11.51
N ALA A 436 19.57 2.58 10.44
CA ALA A 436 18.78 3.80 10.55
C ALA A 436 17.38 3.56 11.12
N SER A 437 16.93 2.30 11.20
CA SER A 437 15.60 1.89 11.68
C SER A 437 15.69 0.85 12.79
N THR A 438 16.64 1.01 13.72
CA THR A 438 16.90 0.02 14.78
C THR A 438 15.83 0.05 15.87
N HIS A 439 15.38 -1.14 16.24
CA HIS A 439 14.58 -1.43 17.43
C HIS A 439 15.46 -2.08 18.49
N GLU A 440 15.62 -1.45 19.62
CA GLU A 440 16.36 -1.97 20.77
C GLU A 440 15.42 -2.56 21.81
N ARG A 441 15.75 -3.73 22.36
CA ARG A 441 14.97 -4.36 23.45
C ARG A 441 15.89 -4.89 24.55
N GLU A 442 15.54 -4.53 25.77
CA GLU A 442 16.18 -5.05 27.00
C GLU A 442 15.11 -5.76 27.83
N VAL A 443 15.41 -6.99 28.30
CA VAL A 443 14.51 -7.78 29.15
C VAL A 443 15.26 -8.26 30.36
N GLU A 444 14.76 -7.94 31.54
CA GLU A 444 15.19 -8.50 32.84
C GLU A 444 14.12 -9.46 33.35
N ALA A 445 14.49 -10.69 33.62
CA ALA A 445 13.54 -11.73 33.99
C ALA A 445 14.02 -12.59 35.16
N ILE A 446 13.06 -13.16 35.89
CA ILE A 446 13.28 -14.12 36.97
C ILE A 446 12.46 -15.37 36.62
N LEU A 447 13.14 -16.50 36.48
CA LEU A 447 12.55 -17.80 36.26
C LEU A 447 12.28 -18.48 37.61
N GLY A 448 11.04 -18.89 37.85
CA GLY A 448 10.65 -19.65 39.03
C GLY A 448 10.98 -21.14 38.89
N ALA A 449 11.24 -21.79 40.02
CA ALA A 449 11.43 -23.24 40.07
C ALA A 449 10.17 -24.05 39.64
N ASP A 450 9.03 -23.41 39.66
CA ASP A 450 7.73 -23.89 39.19
C ASP A 450 7.47 -23.64 37.69
N GLY A 451 8.45 -23.11 36.97
CA GLY A 451 8.34 -22.76 35.58
C GLY A 451 7.64 -21.43 35.29
N SER A 452 7.34 -20.66 36.33
CA SER A 452 6.81 -19.30 36.19
C SER A 452 7.87 -18.33 35.72
N LEU A 453 7.45 -17.21 35.13
CA LEU A 453 8.33 -16.11 34.74
C LEU A 453 7.76 -14.77 35.25
N THR A 454 8.60 -13.95 35.82
CA THR A 454 8.34 -12.53 36.03
C THR A 454 9.39 -11.75 35.25
N ALA A 455 8.96 -10.81 34.41
CA ALA A 455 9.91 -10.03 33.63
C ALA A 455 9.45 -8.57 33.50
N SER A 456 10.44 -7.71 33.30
CA SER A 456 10.24 -6.34 32.81
C SER A 456 10.98 -6.18 31.48
N PHE A 457 10.44 -5.39 30.58
CA PHE A 457 11.11 -5.06 29.34
C PHE A 457 11.04 -3.57 29.02
N VAL A 458 12.06 -3.13 28.32
CA VAL A 458 12.16 -1.78 27.75
C VAL A 458 12.44 -1.92 26.27
N GLU A 459 11.59 -1.34 25.46
CA GLU A 459 11.79 -1.22 24.02
C GLU A 459 12.02 0.23 23.64
N LYS A 460 12.97 0.46 22.74
CA LYS A 460 13.34 1.77 22.23
C LYS A 460 13.39 1.74 20.72
N TRP A 461 12.72 2.67 20.08
CA TRP A 461 12.75 2.87 18.63
C TRP A 461 13.48 4.16 18.32
N ASN A 462 14.46 4.10 17.43
CA ASN A 462 15.21 5.27 16.99
C ASN A 462 14.50 6.04 15.86
N GLU A 463 15.16 7.06 15.30
CA GLU A 463 14.58 7.98 14.31
C GLU A 463 13.84 7.29 13.15
N GLY A 464 14.35 6.18 12.57
CA GLY A 464 13.72 5.48 11.47
C GLY A 464 12.53 4.63 11.90
N SER A 465 12.72 3.80 12.93
CA SER A 465 11.66 2.93 13.47
C SER A 465 10.66 3.68 14.36
N PHE A 466 10.98 4.89 14.79
CA PHE A 466 10.12 5.76 15.61
C PHE A 466 8.77 6.01 14.95
N ALA A 467 8.75 6.28 13.66
CA ALA A 467 7.56 6.69 12.93
C ALA A 467 6.44 5.63 13.02
N GLU A 468 6.76 4.35 12.83
CA GLU A 468 5.79 3.27 12.96
C GLU A 468 5.30 3.12 14.41
N ALA A 469 6.21 3.10 15.38
CA ALA A 469 5.88 2.90 16.79
C ALA A 469 4.99 4.03 17.33
N ILE A 470 5.32 5.29 17.05
CA ILE A 470 4.54 6.45 17.48
C ILE A 470 3.19 6.56 16.76
N SER A 471 3.13 6.20 15.47
CA SER A 471 1.89 6.14 14.69
C SER A 471 0.93 5.10 15.28
N GLN A 472 1.44 3.93 15.65
CA GLN A 472 0.65 2.90 16.33
C GLN A 472 0.10 3.38 17.67
N TYR A 473 0.88 4.15 18.41
CA TYR A 473 0.46 4.71 19.72
C TYR A 473 -0.56 5.84 19.55
N ARG A 474 -0.27 6.84 18.72
CA ARG A 474 -1.12 8.03 18.57
C ARG A 474 -2.36 7.80 17.70
N GLY A 475 -2.30 6.80 16.80
CA GLY A 475 -3.41 6.44 15.93
C GLY A 475 -4.51 5.59 16.58
N ARG A 476 -4.39 5.30 17.90
CA ARG A 476 -5.36 4.47 18.65
C ARG A 476 -5.80 5.14 19.93
N SER A 477 -6.95 4.70 20.47
CA SER A 477 -7.27 5.02 21.85
C SER A 477 -6.23 4.40 22.80
N LYS A 478 -6.06 4.99 23.98
CA LYS A 478 -5.16 4.45 25.00
C LYS A 478 -5.47 2.99 25.32
N ASP A 479 -6.74 2.65 25.49
CA ASP A 479 -7.18 1.29 25.81
C ASP A 479 -6.90 0.30 24.69
N ASP A 480 -7.11 0.69 23.42
CA ASP A 480 -6.81 -0.17 22.28
C ASP A 480 -5.31 -0.39 22.11
N TYR A 481 -4.50 0.62 22.38
CA TYR A 481 -3.05 0.49 22.39
C TYR A 481 -2.58 -0.50 23.48
N LEU A 482 -3.07 -0.35 24.72
CA LEU A 482 -2.74 -1.27 25.80
C LEU A 482 -3.12 -2.71 25.46
N LYS A 483 -4.34 -2.94 24.98
CA LYS A 483 -4.79 -4.25 24.51
C LYS A 483 -3.95 -4.81 23.34
N MET A 484 -3.42 -3.94 22.48
CA MET A 484 -2.50 -4.35 21.40
C MET A 484 -1.19 -4.90 21.98
N ILE A 485 -0.60 -4.21 22.97
CA ILE A 485 0.62 -4.66 23.66
C ILE A 485 0.37 -5.98 24.40
N GLU A 486 -0.73 -6.09 25.15
CA GLU A 486 -1.11 -7.33 25.84
C GLU A 486 -1.20 -8.51 24.85
N ARG A 487 -1.87 -8.33 23.71
CA ARG A 487 -1.97 -9.36 22.67
C ARG A 487 -0.60 -9.72 22.07
N ARG A 488 0.28 -8.72 21.85
CA ARG A 488 1.64 -8.94 21.34
C ARG A 488 2.47 -9.78 22.32
N VAL A 489 2.44 -9.44 23.60
CA VAL A 489 3.11 -10.19 24.67
C VAL A 489 2.51 -11.59 24.80
N GLY A 490 1.19 -11.72 24.79
CA GLY A 490 0.49 -13.01 24.90
C GLY A 490 0.79 -13.98 23.75
N ARG A 491 1.08 -13.47 22.53
CA ARG A 491 1.58 -14.31 21.43
C ARG A 491 3.00 -14.82 21.66
N SER A 492 3.82 -14.06 22.35
CA SER A 492 5.20 -14.44 22.69
C SER A 492 5.25 -15.36 23.90
N VAL A 493 4.49 -15.07 24.92
CA VAL A 493 4.47 -15.78 26.22
C VAL A 493 3.03 -16.21 26.51
N PRO A 494 2.64 -17.47 26.21
CA PRO A 494 1.29 -17.95 26.44
C PRO A 494 0.86 -17.81 27.90
N GLY A 495 -0.35 -17.24 28.10
CA GLY A 495 -0.89 -16.99 29.44
C GLY A 495 -0.22 -15.84 30.21
N ALA A 496 0.56 -14.99 29.53
CA ALA A 496 1.14 -13.83 30.16
C ALA A 496 0.06 -12.81 30.58
N ILE A 497 0.24 -12.26 31.77
CA ILE A 497 -0.46 -11.05 32.23
C ILE A 497 0.54 -9.90 32.11
N THR A 498 0.17 -8.90 31.32
CA THR A 498 1.02 -7.71 31.11
C THR A 498 0.49 -6.57 31.97
N THR A 499 1.39 -5.91 32.69
CA THR A 499 1.07 -4.80 33.59
C THR A 499 2.06 -3.65 33.40
N ASP A 500 1.77 -2.49 34.01
CA ASP A 500 2.64 -1.32 34.00
C ASP A 500 3.09 -0.90 32.59
N ILE A 501 2.17 -0.95 31.61
CA ILE A 501 2.45 -0.55 30.23
C ILE A 501 2.58 0.98 30.18
N GLN A 502 3.77 1.47 29.90
CA GLN A 502 4.14 2.89 29.92
C GLN A 502 4.76 3.28 28.57
N PRO A 503 3.97 3.71 27.59
CA PRO A 503 4.50 4.31 26.37
C PRO A 503 4.93 5.75 26.64
N ALA A 504 6.07 6.16 26.09
CA ALA A 504 6.58 7.52 26.19
C ALA A 504 7.16 7.98 24.84
N ASP A 505 6.82 9.22 24.47
CA ASP A 505 7.42 9.94 23.34
C ASP A 505 8.50 10.86 23.91
N ASP A 506 9.76 10.53 23.68
CA ASP A 506 10.90 11.27 24.18
C ASP A 506 11.72 11.86 23.04
N SER A 507 11.29 13.03 22.58
CA SER A 507 12.06 13.90 21.67
C SER A 507 12.63 13.21 20.41
N GLY A 508 11.79 12.42 19.73
CA GLY A 508 12.18 11.67 18.51
C GLY A 508 12.63 10.24 18.79
N ARG A 509 12.42 9.75 20.01
CA ARG A 509 12.53 8.33 20.39
C ARG A 509 11.23 7.89 21.03
N PHE A 510 10.72 6.75 20.63
CA PHE A 510 9.60 6.13 21.30
C PHE A 510 10.12 5.06 22.26
N VAL A 511 9.66 5.10 23.49
CA VAL A 511 10.06 4.15 24.54
C VAL A 511 8.81 3.48 25.09
N LEU A 512 8.82 2.16 25.14
CA LEU A 512 7.78 1.36 25.78
C LEU A 512 8.39 0.56 26.94
N LYS A 513 7.85 0.76 28.14
CA LYS A 513 8.18 -0.06 29.31
C LYS A 513 6.96 -0.87 29.72
N ALA A 514 7.15 -2.12 30.08
CA ALA A 514 6.09 -2.93 30.66
C ALA A 514 6.65 -4.07 31.51
N LYS A 515 5.77 -4.67 32.32
CA LYS A 515 6.03 -5.89 33.07
C LYS A 515 5.14 -7.01 32.59
N LEU A 516 5.60 -8.23 32.72
CA LEU A 516 4.81 -9.42 32.45
C LEU A 516 5.05 -10.50 33.49
N THR A 517 4.01 -11.31 33.72
CA THR A 517 4.08 -12.52 34.53
C THR A 517 3.43 -13.68 33.77
N SER A 518 3.97 -14.88 33.88
CA SER A 518 3.40 -16.09 33.32
C SER A 518 3.63 -17.25 34.28
N THR A 519 2.62 -18.06 34.52
CA THR A 519 2.73 -19.28 35.35
C THR A 519 3.15 -20.51 34.55
N ARG A 520 3.30 -20.40 33.22
CA ARG A 520 3.55 -21.52 32.31
C ARG A 520 4.58 -21.16 31.23
N PHE A 521 5.62 -20.42 31.61
CA PHE A 521 6.65 -20.02 30.64
C PHE A 521 7.58 -21.17 30.30
N ALA A 522 8.12 -21.86 31.31
CA ALA A 522 9.02 -22.99 31.15
C ALA A 522 8.27 -24.33 31.25
N GLN A 523 8.84 -25.35 30.61
CA GLN A 523 8.40 -26.74 30.74
C GLN A 523 9.20 -27.41 31.85
N ILE A 524 8.52 -28.20 32.68
CA ILE A 524 9.13 -29.02 33.74
C ILE A 524 8.82 -30.47 33.42
N PRO A 525 9.62 -31.15 32.57
CA PRO A 525 9.37 -32.52 32.16
C PRO A 525 9.45 -33.50 33.34
N ASN A 526 10.21 -33.16 34.36
CA ASN A 526 10.34 -33.91 35.61
C ASN A 526 10.85 -33.00 36.73
N THR A 527 10.85 -33.47 37.98
CA THR A 527 11.26 -32.70 39.18
C THR A 527 12.73 -32.23 39.19
N ARG A 528 13.55 -32.61 38.18
CA ARG A 528 14.96 -32.34 38.12
C ARG A 528 15.37 -31.39 37.00
N MET A 529 14.45 -31.05 36.07
CA MET A 529 14.78 -30.34 34.84
C MET A 529 13.81 -29.21 34.57
N ILE A 530 14.30 -28.07 34.13
CA ILE A 530 13.52 -26.96 33.57
C ILE A 530 14.04 -26.71 32.15
N VAL A 531 13.10 -26.61 31.19
CA VAL A 531 13.39 -26.33 29.79
C VAL A 531 12.65 -25.05 29.39
N PHE A 532 13.37 -24.06 28.92
CA PHE A 532 12.78 -22.77 28.58
C PHE A 532 13.50 -22.10 27.41
N ARG A 533 12.81 -21.17 26.78
CA ARG A 533 13.35 -20.33 25.72
C ARG A 533 13.90 -19.02 26.31
N ALA A 534 15.19 -18.73 26.06
CA ALA A 534 15.81 -17.49 26.57
C ALA A 534 15.32 -16.24 25.84
N ALA A 535 14.92 -16.32 24.55
CA ALA A 535 14.23 -15.23 23.84
C ALA A 535 12.79 -15.08 24.35
N VAL A 536 12.58 -14.31 25.41
CA VAL A 536 11.29 -14.15 26.07
C VAL A 536 10.23 -13.61 25.11
N LEU A 537 10.54 -12.53 24.42
CA LEU A 537 9.65 -11.91 23.44
C LEU A 537 10.07 -12.29 22.02
N ARG A 538 9.10 -12.62 21.19
CA ARG A 538 9.35 -12.87 19.77
C ARG A 538 9.71 -11.59 19.04
N HIS A 539 10.59 -11.70 18.06
CA HIS A 539 10.71 -10.71 17.01
C HIS A 539 9.50 -10.80 16.10
N SER A 540 9.21 -9.74 15.32
CA SER A 540 8.07 -9.72 14.39
C SER A 540 8.06 -10.94 13.46
N ASP A 541 6.91 -11.63 13.39
CA ASP A 541 6.69 -12.76 12.47
C ASP A 541 6.17 -12.31 11.10
N SER A 542 6.22 -11.01 10.78
CA SER A 542 5.60 -10.42 9.57
C SER A 542 6.10 -11.03 8.26
N MET A 543 7.28 -11.64 8.26
CA MET A 543 7.90 -12.21 7.07
C MET A 543 8.06 -13.74 7.12
N ARG A 544 7.23 -14.47 7.85
CA ARG A 544 7.25 -15.94 7.79
C ARG A 544 6.77 -16.45 6.43
N LEU A 545 7.69 -16.98 5.65
CA LEU A 545 7.44 -17.55 4.33
C LEU A 545 7.19 -19.06 4.45
N THR A 546 5.93 -19.49 4.39
CA THR A 546 5.53 -20.90 4.62
C THR A 546 5.42 -21.73 3.34
N ALA A 547 5.26 -21.09 2.17
CA ALA A 547 5.15 -21.80 0.90
C ALA A 547 6.43 -22.61 0.59
N VAL A 548 6.28 -23.76 -0.08
CA VAL A 548 7.42 -24.59 -0.51
C VAL A 548 8.16 -23.94 -1.68
N ALA A 549 7.41 -23.32 -2.59
CA ALA A 549 7.92 -22.61 -3.76
C ALA A 549 7.04 -21.39 -4.03
N ARG A 550 7.54 -20.46 -4.81
CA ARG A 550 6.77 -19.30 -5.28
C ARG A 550 7.20 -18.89 -6.69
N THR A 551 6.35 -18.10 -7.31
CA THR A 551 6.52 -17.61 -8.69
C THR A 551 6.89 -16.14 -8.75
N GLN A 552 6.59 -15.38 -7.66
CA GLN A 552 6.81 -13.95 -7.60
C GLN A 552 8.00 -13.60 -6.68
N PRO A 553 8.67 -12.47 -6.92
CA PRO A 553 9.70 -11.97 -6.01
C PRO A 553 9.15 -11.75 -4.59
N VAL A 554 10.03 -11.78 -3.59
CA VAL A 554 9.73 -11.35 -2.22
C VAL A 554 10.18 -9.91 -2.05
N VAL A 555 9.27 -9.02 -1.71
CA VAL A 555 9.57 -7.64 -1.34
C VAL A 555 9.79 -7.59 0.17
N MET A 556 10.99 -7.21 0.58
CA MET A 556 11.41 -7.07 1.98
C MET A 556 11.54 -5.59 2.33
N ASP A 557 11.05 -5.20 3.48
CA ASP A 557 11.35 -3.90 4.09
C ASP A 557 12.61 -4.00 4.95
N ALA A 558 13.24 -2.86 5.25
CA ALA A 558 14.37 -2.82 6.16
C ALA A 558 13.88 -3.12 7.59
N ASP A 559 14.65 -3.89 8.34
CA ASP A 559 14.37 -4.20 9.74
C ASP A 559 15.68 -4.43 10.50
N ALA A 560 15.83 -3.84 11.67
CA ALA A 560 16.97 -4.09 12.54
C ALA A 560 16.52 -4.18 14.00
N ILE A 561 16.96 -5.25 14.68
CA ILE A 561 16.72 -5.41 16.12
C ILE A 561 18.01 -5.75 16.85
N HIS A 562 18.22 -5.07 17.98
CA HIS A 562 19.20 -5.45 18.99
C HIS A 562 18.47 -5.78 20.28
N GLU A 563 18.60 -6.99 20.75
CA GLU A 563 17.93 -7.46 21.96
C GLU A 563 18.94 -8.06 22.94
N LYS A 564 18.75 -7.74 24.22
CA LYS A 564 19.43 -8.39 25.33
C LYS A 564 18.41 -8.86 26.36
N VAL A 565 18.45 -10.14 26.68
CA VAL A 565 17.60 -10.77 27.70
C VAL A 565 18.49 -11.33 28.79
N ARG A 566 18.22 -10.98 30.04
CA ARG A 566 18.91 -11.49 31.21
C ARG A 566 17.90 -12.21 32.12
N ILE A 567 18.10 -13.51 32.34
CA ILE A 567 17.19 -14.35 33.09
C ILE A 567 17.87 -14.90 34.34
N ALA A 568 17.42 -14.47 35.51
CA ALA A 568 17.85 -15.05 36.78
C ALA A 568 17.29 -16.49 36.88
N VAL A 569 18.18 -17.46 37.15
CA VAL A 569 17.79 -18.85 37.32
C VAL A 569 17.57 -19.20 38.80
N PRO A 570 16.66 -20.15 39.16
CA PRO A 570 16.44 -20.53 40.54
C PRO A 570 17.71 -21.08 41.20
N ALA A 571 17.97 -20.72 42.45
CA ALA A 571 19.23 -21.05 43.15
C ALA A 571 19.49 -22.57 43.28
N GLU A 572 18.46 -23.40 43.30
CA GLU A 572 18.52 -24.84 43.36
C GLU A 572 18.76 -25.51 41.99
N TYR A 573 18.92 -24.71 40.91
CA TYR A 573 19.22 -25.20 39.57
C TYR A 573 20.56 -24.63 39.06
N LYS A 574 21.22 -25.39 38.20
CA LYS A 574 22.36 -24.93 37.40
C LYS A 574 22.05 -25.07 35.92
N ILE A 575 22.73 -24.32 35.11
CA ILE A 575 22.66 -24.41 33.66
C ILE A 575 23.33 -25.72 33.25
N ASP A 576 22.62 -26.56 32.51
CA ASP A 576 23.09 -27.83 31.96
C ASP A 576 23.47 -27.67 30.50
N GLU A 577 22.57 -27.08 29.70
CA GLU A 577 22.76 -26.90 28.26
C GLU A 577 22.26 -25.53 27.80
N LEU A 578 23.06 -24.87 26.98
CA LEU A 578 22.65 -23.68 26.22
C LEU A 578 22.77 -23.96 24.73
N PRO A 579 21.94 -23.35 23.88
CA PRO A 579 22.07 -23.46 22.44
C PRO A 579 23.46 -22.96 21.96
N ASP A 580 23.94 -23.55 20.88
CA ASP A 580 25.12 -23.05 20.20
C ASP A 580 24.84 -21.67 19.58
N PRO A 581 25.81 -20.75 19.57
CA PRO A 581 25.63 -19.45 18.94
C PRO A 581 25.40 -19.60 17.43
N ILE A 582 24.55 -18.77 16.89
CA ILE A 582 24.25 -18.70 15.45
C ILE A 582 24.81 -17.41 14.89
N HIS A 583 25.64 -17.51 13.87
CA HIS A 583 26.15 -16.38 13.09
C HIS A 583 25.93 -16.64 11.61
N VAL A 584 25.09 -15.83 10.96
CA VAL A 584 24.80 -15.97 9.53
C VAL A 584 24.90 -14.61 8.86
N VAL A 585 25.69 -14.52 7.80
CA VAL A 585 25.77 -13.40 6.87
C VAL A 585 25.38 -13.91 5.49
N SER A 586 24.42 -13.24 4.87
CA SER A 586 23.91 -13.61 3.55
C SER A 586 23.57 -12.35 2.74
N PRO A 587 23.28 -12.46 1.43
CA PRO A 587 22.75 -11.34 0.65
C PRO A 587 21.43 -10.80 1.19
N PHE A 588 20.71 -11.55 2.02
CA PHE A 588 19.41 -11.18 2.57
C PHE A 588 19.49 -10.44 3.90
N GLY A 589 20.66 -10.41 4.54
CA GLY A 589 20.91 -9.76 5.81
C GLY A 589 21.90 -10.50 6.70
N LYS A 590 21.94 -10.07 7.96
CA LYS A 590 22.80 -10.65 9.01
C LYS A 590 21.95 -11.08 10.20
N CYS A 591 22.36 -12.16 10.86
CA CYS A 591 21.72 -12.65 12.08
C CYS A 591 22.77 -13.20 13.03
N ASP A 592 22.84 -12.63 14.22
CA ASP A 592 23.69 -13.09 15.32
C ASP A 592 22.79 -13.40 16.52
N LEU A 593 22.82 -14.68 16.97
CA LEU A 593 22.15 -15.12 18.19
C LEU A 593 23.21 -15.75 19.09
N LYS A 594 23.20 -15.35 20.37
CA LYS A 594 24.21 -15.81 21.33
C LYS A 594 23.55 -16.10 22.67
N TRP A 595 23.89 -17.23 23.24
CA TRP A 595 23.54 -17.63 24.60
C TRP A 595 24.81 -17.74 25.43
N THR A 596 24.82 -17.10 26.57
CA THR A 596 25.94 -17.13 27.51
C THR A 596 25.40 -17.28 28.93
N GLN A 597 26.30 -17.63 29.86
CA GLN A 597 25.98 -17.70 31.27
C GLN A 597 26.83 -16.73 32.08
N GLU A 598 26.19 -16.12 33.08
CA GLU A 598 26.84 -15.43 34.20
C GLU A 598 26.48 -16.15 35.50
N PRO A 599 27.16 -15.92 36.61
CA PRO A 599 26.78 -16.53 37.89
C PRO A 599 25.29 -16.26 38.24
N GLY A 600 24.46 -17.33 38.19
CA GLY A 600 23.03 -17.24 38.47
C GLY A 600 22.14 -16.69 37.33
N PHE A 601 22.69 -16.52 36.13
CA PHE A 601 21.92 -15.94 35.00
C PHE A 601 22.20 -16.67 33.69
N VAL A 602 21.15 -16.74 32.86
CA VAL A 602 21.27 -17.00 31.42
C VAL A 602 21.11 -15.67 30.69
N ILE A 603 22.04 -15.39 29.76
CA ILE A 603 22.01 -14.20 28.91
C ILE A 603 21.73 -14.65 27.47
N PHE A 604 20.77 -14.00 26.81
CA PHE A 604 20.50 -14.13 25.38
C PHE A 604 20.72 -12.77 24.71
N GLU A 605 21.46 -12.77 23.62
CA GLU A 605 21.69 -11.58 22.79
C GLU A 605 21.30 -11.90 21.35
N ARG A 606 20.58 -10.98 20.72
CA ARG A 606 20.17 -11.05 19.31
C ARG A 606 20.51 -9.75 18.60
N SER A 607 21.15 -9.86 17.44
CA SER A 607 21.31 -8.78 16.47
C SER A 607 20.86 -9.29 15.10
N VAL A 608 19.86 -8.64 14.52
CA VAL A 608 19.34 -8.94 13.18
C VAL A 608 19.30 -7.67 12.37
N GLU A 609 19.80 -7.71 11.14
CA GLU A 609 19.78 -6.61 10.18
C GLU A 609 19.29 -7.16 8.84
N LEU A 610 18.11 -6.71 8.40
CA LEU A 610 17.49 -7.07 7.13
C LEU A 610 17.41 -5.83 6.24
N PRO A 611 18.11 -5.76 5.09
CA PRO A 611 18.01 -4.64 4.17
C PRO A 611 16.70 -4.70 3.38
N ALA A 612 16.12 -3.52 3.05
CA ALA A 612 15.00 -3.45 2.12
C ALA A 612 15.46 -3.84 0.71
N GLN A 613 14.81 -4.86 0.14
CA GLN A 613 15.17 -5.39 -1.17
C GLN A 613 14.01 -6.17 -1.82
N SER A 614 14.14 -6.44 -3.12
CA SER A 614 13.28 -7.37 -3.83
C SER A 614 14.11 -8.61 -4.18
N VAL A 615 13.75 -9.76 -3.61
CA VAL A 615 14.46 -11.03 -3.82
C VAL A 615 13.75 -11.83 -4.91
N PRO A 616 14.43 -12.18 -6.01
CA PRO A 616 13.86 -12.96 -7.10
C PRO A 616 13.34 -14.33 -6.65
N ALA A 617 12.33 -14.86 -7.35
CA ALA A 617 11.68 -16.13 -6.98
C ALA A 617 12.64 -17.34 -7.02
N ASP A 618 13.66 -17.32 -7.88
CA ASP A 618 14.69 -18.37 -7.96
C ASP A 618 15.61 -18.41 -6.72
N GLN A 619 15.71 -17.32 -5.96
CA GLN A 619 16.44 -17.24 -4.70
C GLN A 619 15.56 -17.53 -3.47
N TYR A 620 14.27 -17.79 -3.67
CA TYR A 620 13.31 -17.96 -2.59
C TYR A 620 13.70 -19.04 -1.56
N THR A 621 14.17 -20.19 -2.02
CA THR A 621 14.57 -21.29 -1.11
C THR A 621 15.70 -20.86 -0.17
N SER A 622 16.68 -20.10 -0.67
CA SER A 622 17.78 -19.57 0.11
C SER A 622 17.34 -18.50 1.09
N LEU A 623 16.47 -17.58 0.64
CA LEU A 623 15.87 -16.58 1.51
C LEU A 623 15.05 -17.22 2.64
N ARG A 624 14.20 -18.18 2.30
CA ARG A 624 13.38 -18.88 3.29
C ARG A 624 14.24 -19.56 4.36
N LYS A 625 15.30 -20.28 3.95
CA LYS A 625 16.23 -20.90 4.89
C LYS A 625 16.90 -19.87 5.81
N PHE A 626 17.29 -18.71 5.28
CA PHE A 626 17.84 -17.62 6.07
C PHE A 626 16.83 -17.10 7.09
N LEU A 627 15.59 -16.79 6.67
CA LEU A 627 14.53 -16.30 7.56
C LEU A 627 14.09 -17.34 8.60
N ASP A 628 14.09 -18.63 8.24
CA ASP A 628 13.86 -19.72 9.21
C ASP A 628 14.94 -19.73 10.30
N THR A 629 16.19 -19.39 9.96
CA THR A 629 17.27 -19.22 10.94
C THR A 629 17.05 -17.97 11.81
N VAL A 630 16.67 -16.85 11.21
CA VAL A 630 16.40 -15.58 11.93
C VAL A 630 15.29 -15.74 12.96
N TYR A 631 14.17 -16.34 12.55
CA TYR A 631 12.97 -16.44 13.40
C TYR A 631 12.92 -17.73 14.22
N GLY A 632 13.42 -18.84 13.70
CA GLY A 632 13.43 -20.15 14.36
C GLY A 632 14.62 -20.36 15.29
N GLY A 633 15.78 -19.77 14.99
CA GLY A 633 16.99 -19.93 15.80
C GLY A 633 16.80 -19.50 17.25
N ALA A 634 16.10 -18.39 17.48
CA ALA A 634 15.83 -17.88 18.82
C ALA A 634 14.83 -18.73 19.65
N GLU A 635 14.15 -19.71 19.02
CA GLU A 635 13.22 -20.64 19.72
C GLU A 635 13.94 -21.83 20.37
N GLN A 636 15.26 -21.96 20.20
CA GLN A 636 16.04 -23.05 20.80
C GLN A 636 16.00 -22.99 22.33
N PRO A 637 15.79 -24.14 23.00
CA PRO A 637 15.63 -24.18 24.43
C PRO A 637 16.97 -24.18 25.19
N ALA A 638 17.01 -23.52 26.33
CA ALA A 638 18.02 -23.70 27.36
C ALA A 638 17.52 -24.73 28.39
N VAL A 639 18.43 -25.48 28.98
CA VAL A 639 18.13 -26.56 29.96
C VAL A 639 18.82 -26.27 31.29
N LEU A 640 18.05 -26.35 32.37
CA LEU A 640 18.54 -26.30 33.73
C LEU A 640 18.35 -27.68 34.39
N ILE A 641 19.28 -28.06 35.23
CA ILE A 641 19.16 -29.25 36.09
C ILE A 641 19.28 -28.87 37.58
N ARG A 642 18.53 -29.57 38.39
CA ARG A 642 18.52 -29.35 39.83
C ARG A 642 19.87 -29.79 40.44
N VAL A 643 20.48 -28.92 41.24
CA VAL A 643 21.68 -29.23 42.02
C VAL A 643 21.30 -30.24 43.11
N LYS A 644 22.09 -31.28 43.29
CA LYS A 644 21.85 -32.31 44.30
C LYS A 644 22.00 -31.76 45.72
#